data_169151e838153c28a383409230b6839f
#
_entry.id   169151e838153c28a383409230b6839f
#
_cell.length_a   1.000
_cell.length_b   1.000
_cell.length_c   1.000
_cell.angle_alpha   90.00
_cell.angle_beta   90.00
_cell.angle_gamma   90.00
#
_symmetry.space_group_name_H-M   'P 1'
#
loop_
_entity.id
_entity.type
_entity.pdbx_description
1 polymer ?
#
loop_
_entity_poly.entity_id
_entity_poly.type
_entity_poly.pdbx_seq_one_letter_code
_entity_poly.pdbx_strand_id
1 'polypeptide(L)'
;MKYINNKIIAFTLIAASIMSCTDEYDCQLQVEKPQNAAINEYLAQFDLLKSYIDRSGTPFQLAVNVPGSEFVKKEIAFSTVFTNFDAVDMNGSYDPLNTLKEDGTYNFGGMQTAADVAAEAGVTLYGGVLCSNQGQRAAYYNKLIEPIDIPVEVQKGTTKLFNFENDAIGTTYPMTGNSSATVEEDPAGESGHVLHVGTNDVKAAYSYPKFHVVLPAGRKLGDYVRLNIDLRFVGTDGIWGQGLRVLINGTEFNVGINGDGFCGGGNKWKREGTINLKDAAAPGVVIPESLGSLTEFDLAIGSASGGAQFYLDNISMDYEVSGKGTTVINFEGDNLNTVYPMVAGAGAPNSGTATVVEDPAGETGHVLYIDQASHYFPEFTVKLAEGKTLGDYTGMSMDMRLLKGMYGYGMYVKINGQLLNLNQNAAAYGYAENDTWKRDGVFVTFVKEGTYTALGEAVPATTIEIPNVMKDLNEITFAIGSSSGNWTAYIDNLIFTWEAKPQHIEKTPEEKKEIFTKEMEKWIGGMVYAGVNETKSVKAWNIIGNPLDKTVNDNTFNWGEYLGEVDYARTAVKIARDTVKNANVDLELFVSNTFGQYDEMGNMTDELISLVNAWEADNVTKIDGYNILLNAIYSKDVVFQEGNKTMITNLFDKLGKTGKLIRVSDLSMMVEELDGNFIAINKLTEEDRAAAASYMAFIMQEYRRLIPADKQYGISISGITETNTGYKLCPWTSDYNRNEMYEGIVDGLK
;
A
#
# COMPACT_ATOMS: atom_id res chain seq x y z
N MET A 1 16.10 -47.14 -33.27
CA MET A 1 15.49 -48.36 -33.87
C MET A 1 16.08 -49.70 -33.37
N LYS A 2 16.61 -49.79 -32.14
CA LYS A 2 17.16 -51.03 -31.57
C LYS A 2 16.46 -51.49 -30.25
N TYR A 3 15.45 -50.73 -29.79
CA TYR A 3 14.74 -51.05 -28.53
C TYR A 3 13.32 -51.63 -28.69
N ILE A 4 12.79 -51.63 -29.92
CA ILE A 4 11.41 -52.11 -30.18
C ILE A 4 11.34 -53.61 -30.43
N ASN A 5 12.45 -54.26 -30.84
CA ASN A 5 12.40 -55.67 -31.20
C ASN A 5 12.46 -56.66 -30.01
N ASN A 6 12.88 -56.22 -28.82
CA ASN A 6 13.00 -57.17 -27.69
C ASN A 6 11.72 -57.33 -26.87
N LYS A 7 10.74 -56.43 -26.99
CA LYS A 7 9.44 -56.54 -26.30
C LYS A 7 8.43 -57.39 -27.08
N ILE A 8 8.54 -57.44 -28.41
CA ILE A 8 7.67 -58.26 -29.26
C ILE A 8 8.03 -59.73 -29.15
N ILE A 9 9.30 -60.07 -28.95
CA ILE A 9 9.75 -61.45 -28.77
C ILE A 9 9.36 -62.01 -27.41
N ALA A 10 9.27 -61.22 -26.36
CA ALA A 10 8.80 -61.64 -25.04
C ALA A 10 7.29 -61.94 -25.01
N PHE A 11 6.47 -61.21 -25.79
CA PHE A 11 5.03 -61.48 -25.87
C PHE A 11 4.67 -62.67 -26.69
N THR A 12 5.46 -63.07 -27.71
CA THR A 12 5.23 -64.24 -28.54
C THR A 12 5.68 -65.56 -27.86
N LEU A 13 6.62 -65.48 -26.92
CA LEU A 13 7.06 -66.62 -26.14
C LEU A 13 6.12 -67.01 -24.98
N ILE A 14 5.37 -66.03 -24.45
CA ILE A 14 4.34 -66.29 -23.40
C ILE A 14 3.06 -66.84 -24.04
N ALA A 15 2.71 -66.50 -25.27
CA ALA A 15 1.56 -67.03 -25.98
C ALA A 15 1.78 -68.46 -26.45
N ALA A 16 3.02 -68.95 -26.60
CA ALA A 16 3.33 -70.31 -27.04
C ALA A 16 3.42 -71.36 -25.89
N SER A 17 3.47 -70.90 -24.63
CA SER A 17 3.54 -71.83 -23.47
C SER A 17 2.18 -72.18 -22.86
N ILE A 18 1.07 -71.71 -23.44
CA ILE A 18 -0.30 -71.98 -22.95
C ILE A 18 -1.03 -73.01 -23.79
N MET A 19 -0.41 -73.63 -24.82
CA MET A 19 -1.02 -74.65 -25.66
C MET A 19 -0.46 -76.03 -25.42
N SER A 20 -0.26 -76.43 -24.18
CA SER A 20 0.08 -77.84 -23.91
C SER A 20 -0.38 -78.21 -22.50
N CYS A 21 -1.66 -78.49 -22.41
CA CYS A 21 -2.20 -79.50 -21.51
C CYS A 21 -3.68 -79.73 -21.89
N THR A 22 -3.94 -80.72 -22.72
CA THR A 22 -5.26 -81.34 -22.86
C THR A 22 -5.37 -82.40 -21.77
N ASP A 23 -6.02 -82.05 -20.68
CA ASP A 23 -6.72 -83.01 -19.85
C ASP A 23 -8.03 -82.39 -19.43
N GLU A 24 -9.11 -83.08 -19.76
CA GLU A 24 -10.48 -82.70 -19.42
C GLU A 24 -10.69 -82.70 -17.90
N TYR A 25 -10.42 -81.62 -17.28
CA TYR A 25 -11.03 -81.29 -16.01
C TYR A 25 -11.98 -80.09 -16.25
N ASP A 26 -13.25 -80.41 -16.23
CA ASP A 26 -14.34 -79.45 -16.25
C ASP A 26 -14.32 -78.62 -14.91
N CYS A 27 -13.33 -77.78 -14.77
CA CYS A 27 -13.32 -76.78 -13.73
C CYS A 27 -14.15 -75.60 -14.21
N GLN A 28 -15.45 -75.65 -13.90
CA GLN A 28 -16.27 -74.47 -13.88
C GLN A 28 -15.78 -73.50 -12.78
N LEU A 29 -14.58 -73.04 -12.94
CA LEU A 29 -14.17 -71.83 -12.23
C LEU A 29 -14.82 -70.64 -12.93
N GLN A 30 -16.07 -70.32 -12.54
CA GLN A 30 -16.59 -68.96 -12.74
C GLN A 30 -15.74 -68.04 -11.86
N VAL A 31 -14.63 -67.60 -12.38
CA VAL A 31 -13.89 -66.53 -11.80
C VAL A 31 -14.72 -65.30 -12.11
N GLU A 32 -15.56 -64.88 -11.17
CA GLU A 32 -16.18 -63.58 -11.24
C GLU A 32 -15.07 -62.55 -11.32
N LYS A 33 -15.09 -61.71 -12.36
CA LYS A 33 -14.13 -60.66 -12.54
C LYS A 33 -14.20 -59.74 -11.30
N PRO A 34 -13.09 -59.43 -10.66
CA PRO A 34 -13.16 -58.46 -9.57
C PRO A 34 -13.91 -57.20 -10.03
N GLN A 35 -14.85 -56.74 -9.23
CA GLN A 35 -15.76 -55.65 -9.57
C GLN A 35 -14.99 -54.39 -10.06
N ASN A 36 -13.88 -54.05 -9.40
CA ASN A 36 -12.99 -52.98 -9.80
C ASN A 36 -12.38 -53.15 -11.21
N ALA A 37 -12.13 -54.40 -11.65
CA ALA A 37 -11.62 -54.65 -13.00
C ALA A 37 -12.70 -54.45 -14.06
N ALA A 38 -13.95 -54.82 -13.75
CA ALA A 38 -15.08 -54.58 -14.65
C ALA A 38 -15.40 -53.07 -14.82
N ILE A 39 -15.37 -52.33 -13.74
CA ILE A 39 -15.55 -50.86 -13.76
C ILE A 39 -14.44 -50.18 -14.56
N ASN A 40 -13.18 -50.53 -14.31
CA ASN A 40 -12.04 -49.95 -15.04
C ASN A 40 -12.11 -50.24 -16.55
N GLU A 41 -12.50 -51.46 -16.95
CA GLU A 41 -12.69 -51.79 -18.36
C GLU A 41 -13.85 -51.02 -19.00
N TYR A 42 -14.95 -50.83 -18.27
CA TYR A 42 -16.06 -50.02 -18.72
C TYR A 42 -15.64 -48.55 -18.92
N LEU A 43 -14.98 -47.96 -17.92
CA LEU A 43 -14.53 -46.58 -17.99
C LEU A 43 -13.40 -46.34 -19.01
N ALA A 44 -12.62 -47.38 -19.32
CA ALA A 44 -11.58 -47.31 -20.37
C ALA A 44 -12.17 -47.17 -21.79
N GLN A 45 -13.45 -47.47 -21.98
CA GLN A 45 -14.14 -47.32 -23.29
C GLN A 45 -14.48 -45.87 -23.64
N PHE A 46 -14.47 -44.96 -22.66
CA PHE A 46 -14.73 -43.55 -22.94
C PHE A 46 -13.54 -42.91 -23.67
N ASP A 47 -13.81 -42.03 -24.63
CA ASP A 47 -12.81 -41.20 -25.26
C ASP A 47 -12.33 -40.08 -24.30
N LEU A 48 -11.41 -39.23 -24.75
CA LEU A 48 -10.92 -38.04 -24.02
C LEU A 48 -12.06 -37.05 -23.80
N LEU A 49 -12.16 -36.44 -22.63
CA LEU A 49 -13.27 -35.56 -22.26
C LEU A 49 -13.55 -34.48 -23.31
N LYS A 50 -12.51 -33.79 -23.81
CA LYS A 50 -12.67 -32.72 -24.79
C LYS A 50 -13.19 -33.17 -26.16
N SER A 51 -13.19 -34.49 -26.44
CA SER A 51 -13.75 -35.04 -27.70
C SER A 51 -15.29 -35.10 -27.72
N TYR A 52 -15.93 -34.98 -26.56
CA TYR A 52 -17.38 -34.97 -26.43
C TYR A 52 -17.98 -33.55 -26.58
N ILE A 53 -17.15 -32.52 -26.72
CA ILE A 53 -17.63 -31.12 -26.79
C ILE A 53 -18.10 -30.81 -28.21
N ASP A 54 -19.38 -30.47 -28.39
CA ASP A 54 -19.85 -29.84 -29.61
C ASP A 54 -19.46 -28.36 -29.59
N ARG A 55 -18.60 -27.96 -30.51
CA ARG A 55 -18.06 -26.61 -30.65
C ARG A 55 -18.84 -25.73 -31.62
N SER A 56 -19.97 -26.21 -32.11
CA SER A 56 -20.77 -25.52 -33.09
C SER A 56 -21.49 -24.30 -32.47
N GLY A 57 -21.01 -23.09 -32.81
CA GLY A 57 -21.67 -21.85 -32.36
C GLY A 57 -21.52 -21.49 -30.88
N THR A 58 -20.56 -22.09 -30.18
CA THR A 58 -20.31 -21.85 -28.75
C THR A 58 -18.81 -21.61 -28.50
N PRO A 59 -18.45 -20.64 -27.62
CA PRO A 59 -17.07 -20.46 -27.15
C PRO A 59 -16.70 -21.47 -26.04
N PHE A 60 -17.53 -22.46 -25.74
CA PHE A 60 -17.39 -23.37 -24.61
C PHE A 60 -16.03 -24.05 -24.54
N GLN A 61 -15.40 -23.99 -23.39
CA GLN A 61 -14.18 -24.70 -23.05
C GLN A 61 -14.39 -25.54 -21.77
N LEU A 62 -13.92 -26.79 -21.81
CA LEU A 62 -13.81 -27.61 -20.61
C LEU A 62 -12.44 -27.34 -19.99
N ALA A 63 -12.43 -26.90 -18.74
CA ALA A 63 -11.23 -26.61 -17.97
C ALA A 63 -11.10 -27.48 -16.72
N VAL A 64 -9.92 -27.46 -16.11
CA VAL A 64 -9.69 -28.09 -14.80
C VAL A 64 -8.80 -27.18 -13.95
N ASN A 65 -9.07 -27.15 -12.64
CA ASN A 65 -8.24 -26.44 -11.69
C ASN A 65 -7.07 -27.35 -11.26
N VAL A 66 -5.84 -26.80 -11.39
CA VAL A 66 -4.60 -27.50 -11.00
C VAL A 66 -3.71 -26.52 -10.26
N PRO A 67 -3.05 -26.92 -9.15
CA PRO A 67 -2.05 -26.08 -8.51
C PRO A 67 -0.97 -25.67 -9.50
N GLY A 68 -0.67 -24.35 -9.59
CA GLY A 68 0.30 -23.83 -10.56
C GLY A 68 1.68 -24.49 -10.44
N SER A 69 2.10 -24.82 -9.20
CA SER A 69 3.36 -25.52 -8.93
C SER A 69 3.42 -26.96 -9.49
N GLU A 70 2.28 -27.62 -9.67
CA GLU A 70 2.20 -28.97 -10.27
C GLU A 70 2.14 -28.88 -11.79
N PHE A 71 1.36 -27.95 -12.31
CA PHE A 71 1.24 -27.75 -13.75
C PHE A 71 2.59 -27.42 -14.42
N VAL A 72 3.35 -26.50 -13.85
CA VAL A 72 4.64 -26.06 -14.41
C VAL A 72 5.74 -27.13 -14.37
N LYS A 73 5.60 -28.17 -13.54
CA LYS A 73 6.56 -29.29 -13.49
C LYS A 73 6.48 -30.23 -14.70
N LYS A 74 5.40 -30.16 -15.49
CA LYS A 74 5.16 -31.00 -16.67
C LYS A 74 5.15 -32.50 -16.37
N GLU A 75 4.56 -32.89 -15.22
CA GLU A 75 4.37 -34.27 -14.78
C GLU A 75 3.01 -34.82 -15.27
N ILE A 76 2.48 -35.86 -14.61
CA ILE A 76 1.22 -36.54 -15.01
C ILE A 76 0.03 -35.57 -15.06
N ALA A 77 -0.08 -34.65 -14.09
CA ALA A 77 -1.13 -33.65 -14.08
C ALA A 77 -1.14 -32.80 -15.35
N PHE A 78 0.03 -32.35 -15.80
CA PHE A 78 0.18 -31.62 -17.06
C PHE A 78 -0.29 -32.44 -18.25
N SER A 79 0.14 -33.72 -18.36
CA SER A 79 -0.28 -34.62 -19.43
C SER A 79 -1.79 -34.83 -19.46
N THR A 80 -2.41 -34.98 -18.29
CA THR A 80 -3.86 -35.12 -18.13
C THR A 80 -4.62 -33.87 -18.57
N VAL A 81 -4.11 -32.68 -18.24
CA VAL A 81 -4.69 -31.41 -18.66
C VAL A 81 -4.70 -31.32 -20.19
N PHE A 82 -3.54 -31.36 -20.85
CA PHE A 82 -3.49 -31.08 -22.28
C PHE A 82 -4.18 -32.17 -23.13
N THR A 83 -4.37 -33.37 -22.60
CA THR A 83 -5.09 -34.43 -23.32
C THR A 83 -6.61 -34.35 -23.19
N ASN A 84 -7.12 -33.97 -22.01
CA ASN A 84 -8.55 -34.04 -21.70
C ASN A 84 -9.26 -32.69 -21.67
N PHE A 85 -8.54 -31.59 -21.53
CA PHE A 85 -9.13 -30.25 -21.31
C PHE A 85 -8.66 -29.25 -22.36
N ASP A 86 -9.44 -28.18 -22.54
CA ASP A 86 -9.12 -27.03 -23.40
C ASP A 86 -8.39 -25.95 -22.67
N ALA A 87 -8.64 -25.86 -21.36
CA ALA A 87 -8.11 -24.80 -20.52
C ALA A 87 -7.70 -25.32 -19.14
N VAL A 88 -6.83 -24.58 -18.47
CA VAL A 88 -6.40 -24.81 -17.10
C VAL A 88 -6.71 -23.58 -16.26
N ASP A 89 -7.16 -23.82 -15.04
CA ASP A 89 -7.42 -22.82 -14.01
C ASP A 89 -6.43 -23.03 -12.87
N MET A 90 -5.85 -21.95 -12.36
CA MET A 90 -4.86 -22.00 -11.28
C MET A 90 -5.30 -21.10 -10.12
N ASN A 91 -6.57 -21.14 -9.77
CA ASN A 91 -7.15 -20.33 -8.69
C ASN A 91 -6.32 -20.45 -7.40
N GLY A 92 -6.03 -19.29 -6.78
CA GLY A 92 -5.26 -19.19 -5.54
C GLY A 92 -3.74 -19.37 -5.68
N SER A 93 -3.22 -19.71 -6.86
CA SER A 93 -1.77 -19.90 -7.04
C SER A 93 -1.01 -18.57 -7.13
N TYR A 94 -1.65 -17.52 -7.66
CA TYR A 94 -1.02 -16.25 -7.97
C TYR A 94 -1.85 -15.08 -7.43
N ASP A 95 -2.39 -15.18 -6.22
CA ASP A 95 -3.09 -14.11 -5.52
C ASP A 95 -2.10 -13.08 -4.90
N PRO A 96 -2.58 -11.93 -4.42
CA PRO A 96 -1.72 -10.92 -3.79
C PRO A 96 -0.97 -11.45 -2.57
N LEU A 97 -1.57 -12.37 -1.81
CA LEU A 97 -0.94 -12.94 -0.61
C LEU A 97 0.33 -13.73 -0.96
N ASN A 98 0.36 -14.39 -2.14
CA ASN A 98 1.46 -15.22 -2.60
C ASN A 98 2.49 -14.45 -3.43
N THR A 99 2.07 -13.37 -4.10
CA THR A 99 2.91 -12.60 -5.05
C THR A 99 3.50 -11.33 -4.48
N LEU A 100 2.81 -10.66 -3.54
CA LEU A 100 3.28 -9.47 -2.87
C LEU A 100 4.12 -9.86 -1.65
N LYS A 101 5.36 -9.37 -1.59
CA LYS A 101 6.23 -9.53 -0.42
C LYS A 101 5.94 -8.48 0.65
N GLU A 102 6.47 -8.70 1.85
CA GLU A 102 6.32 -7.76 2.98
C GLU A 102 6.99 -6.40 2.75
N ASP A 103 8.01 -6.36 1.90
CA ASP A 103 8.71 -5.12 1.49
C ASP A 103 7.98 -4.33 0.41
N GLY A 104 6.83 -4.82 -0.07
CA GLY A 104 6.04 -4.17 -1.12
C GLY A 104 6.42 -4.55 -2.55
N THR A 105 7.37 -5.46 -2.74
CA THR A 105 7.74 -5.93 -4.08
C THR A 105 6.80 -7.04 -4.56
N TYR A 106 6.41 -6.97 -5.84
CA TYR A 106 5.59 -7.98 -6.48
C TYR A 106 6.45 -8.96 -7.28
N ASN A 107 6.14 -10.25 -7.21
CA ASN A 107 6.79 -11.29 -8.01
C ASN A 107 5.80 -11.92 -8.98
N PHE A 108 5.78 -11.48 -10.22
CA PHE A 108 4.91 -11.98 -11.28
C PHE A 108 5.50 -13.16 -12.07
N GLY A 109 6.74 -13.57 -11.81
CA GLY A 109 7.43 -14.61 -12.57
C GLY A 109 6.73 -15.97 -12.58
N GLY A 110 5.98 -16.29 -11.53
CA GLY A 110 5.15 -17.51 -11.50
C GLY A 110 4.04 -17.51 -12.54
N MET A 111 3.33 -16.38 -12.71
CA MET A 111 2.30 -16.24 -13.74
C MET A 111 2.90 -16.31 -15.14
N GLN A 112 4.02 -15.65 -15.38
CA GLN A 112 4.74 -15.72 -16.67
C GLN A 112 5.10 -17.17 -17.02
N THR A 113 5.71 -17.89 -16.09
CA THR A 113 6.08 -19.31 -16.30
C THR A 113 4.85 -20.18 -16.61
N ALA A 114 3.75 -19.97 -15.90
CA ALA A 114 2.52 -20.70 -16.14
C ALA A 114 1.92 -20.39 -17.52
N ALA A 115 1.96 -19.13 -17.94
CA ALA A 115 1.52 -18.70 -19.26
C ALA A 115 2.35 -19.33 -20.39
N ASP A 116 3.67 -19.39 -20.21
CA ASP A 116 4.58 -20.03 -21.18
C ASP A 116 4.29 -21.53 -21.31
N VAL A 117 4.11 -22.22 -20.18
CA VAL A 117 3.81 -23.67 -20.15
C VAL A 117 2.43 -23.97 -20.75
N ALA A 118 1.42 -23.13 -20.50
CA ALA A 118 0.10 -23.29 -21.09
C ALA A 118 0.14 -23.07 -22.61
N ALA A 119 0.88 -22.08 -23.08
CA ALA A 119 1.09 -21.84 -24.51
C ALA A 119 1.78 -23.02 -25.22
N GLU A 120 2.82 -23.57 -24.58
CA GLU A 120 3.51 -24.76 -25.08
C GLU A 120 2.58 -25.99 -25.19
N ALA A 121 1.69 -26.16 -24.19
CA ALA A 121 0.69 -27.22 -24.19
C ALA A 121 -0.46 -26.97 -25.18
N GLY A 122 -0.61 -25.78 -25.72
CA GLY A 122 -1.73 -25.39 -26.57
C GLY A 122 -3.07 -25.34 -25.81
N VAL A 123 -3.05 -25.10 -24.49
CA VAL A 123 -4.23 -24.93 -23.64
C VAL A 123 -4.38 -23.46 -23.23
N THR A 124 -5.63 -23.01 -23.06
CA THR A 124 -5.90 -21.69 -22.51
C THR A 124 -5.58 -21.67 -21.02
N LEU A 125 -4.85 -20.66 -20.54
CA LEU A 125 -4.72 -20.40 -19.10
C LEU A 125 -5.78 -19.36 -18.68
N TYR A 126 -6.59 -19.69 -17.68
CA TYR A 126 -7.47 -18.73 -17.05
C TYR A 126 -6.71 -17.99 -15.94
N GLY A 127 -6.78 -16.67 -15.98
CA GLY A 127 -6.23 -15.82 -14.94
C GLY A 127 -7.03 -15.93 -13.65
N GLY A 128 -6.34 -15.77 -12.53
CA GLY A 128 -6.94 -15.75 -11.20
C GLY A 128 -7.77 -14.50 -10.92
N VAL A 129 -8.05 -14.25 -9.65
CA VAL A 129 -8.75 -13.06 -9.17
C VAL A 129 -7.76 -11.89 -9.09
N LEU A 130 -8.13 -10.76 -9.72
CA LEU A 130 -7.30 -9.54 -9.72
C LEU A 130 -7.66 -8.58 -8.58
N CYS A 131 -8.95 -8.40 -8.27
CA CYS A 131 -9.38 -7.56 -7.18
C CYS A 131 -10.39 -8.30 -6.30
N SER A 132 -10.04 -8.53 -5.06
CA SER A 132 -10.90 -9.12 -4.03
C SER A 132 -10.60 -8.46 -2.69
N ASN A 133 -11.57 -8.47 -1.77
CA ASN A 133 -11.31 -8.06 -0.40
C ASN A 133 -10.57 -9.16 0.40
N GLN A 134 -10.60 -10.41 -0.04
CA GLN A 134 -9.95 -11.55 0.59
C GLN A 134 -8.60 -11.88 -0.07
N GLY A 135 -7.74 -12.60 0.65
CA GLY A 135 -6.44 -13.03 0.13
C GLY A 135 -5.44 -11.88 -0.09
N GLN A 136 -5.58 -10.82 0.65
CA GLN A 136 -4.76 -9.61 0.55
C GLN A 136 -3.65 -9.58 1.62
N ARG A 137 -2.56 -8.87 1.36
CA ARG A 137 -1.60 -8.50 2.40
C ARG A 137 -2.06 -7.24 3.12
N ALA A 138 -3.14 -7.36 3.88
CA ALA A 138 -3.76 -6.22 4.56
C ALA A 138 -2.77 -5.47 5.47
N ALA A 139 -1.88 -6.18 6.16
CA ALA A 139 -0.85 -5.56 6.99
C ALA A 139 0.08 -4.63 6.19
N TYR A 140 0.47 -5.01 4.97
CA TYR A 140 1.24 -4.14 4.08
C TYR A 140 0.46 -2.90 3.67
N TYR A 141 -0.79 -3.07 3.19
CA TYR A 141 -1.61 -1.94 2.76
C TYR A 141 -1.93 -0.98 3.90
N ASN A 142 -2.26 -1.49 5.09
CA ASN A 142 -2.50 -0.66 6.27
C ASN A 142 -1.28 0.16 6.66
N LYS A 143 -0.08 -0.41 6.54
CA LYS A 143 1.18 0.31 6.80
C LYS A 143 1.40 1.49 5.85
N LEU A 144 0.93 1.41 4.60
CA LEU A 144 1.05 2.52 3.65
C LEU A 144 0.28 3.77 4.07
N ILE A 145 -0.78 3.60 4.86
CA ILE A 145 -1.65 4.68 5.33
C ILE A 145 -1.51 4.96 6.82
N GLU A 146 -0.56 4.31 7.49
CA GLU A 146 -0.27 4.63 8.89
C GLU A 146 -0.02 6.13 9.06
N PRO A 147 -0.52 6.72 10.13
CA PRO A 147 -0.21 8.09 10.49
C PRO A 147 1.29 8.29 10.66
N ILE A 148 1.73 9.51 10.42
CA ILE A 148 3.12 9.90 10.67
C ILE A 148 3.17 10.50 12.07
N ASP A 149 3.77 9.77 13.01
CA ASP A 149 4.08 10.31 14.33
C ASP A 149 5.39 11.08 14.28
N ILE A 150 5.31 12.40 14.49
CA ILE A 150 6.47 13.29 14.57
C ILE A 150 6.83 13.49 16.05
N PRO A 151 7.84 12.77 16.60
CA PRO A 151 8.26 12.95 18.00
C PRO A 151 8.90 14.32 18.23
N VAL A 152 8.97 14.73 19.50
CA VAL A 152 9.35 16.09 19.94
C VAL A 152 10.84 16.39 19.85
N GLU A 153 11.69 15.37 19.77
CA GLU A 153 13.15 15.55 19.66
C GLU A 153 13.58 15.94 18.23
N VAL A 154 14.81 16.44 18.10
CA VAL A 154 15.39 16.70 16.77
C VAL A 154 15.27 15.45 15.93
N GLN A 155 14.32 15.47 15.02
CA GLN A 155 14.06 14.35 14.14
C GLN A 155 15.08 14.36 13.04
N LYS A 156 15.77 13.23 12.92
CA LYS A 156 16.68 12.95 11.81
C LYS A 156 16.19 11.71 11.09
N GLY A 157 16.22 11.74 9.76
CA GLY A 157 15.87 10.60 8.95
C GLY A 157 16.11 10.88 7.48
N THR A 158 15.84 9.86 6.66
CA THR A 158 16.07 9.91 5.22
C THR A 158 14.77 9.64 4.48
N THR A 159 14.43 10.51 3.52
CA THR A 159 13.38 10.27 2.53
C THR A 159 14.01 9.74 1.26
N LYS A 160 13.70 8.49 0.90
CA LYS A 160 14.09 7.92 -0.40
C LYS A 160 13.22 8.51 -1.49
N LEU A 161 13.82 8.95 -2.59
CA LEU A 161 13.10 9.60 -3.69
C LEU A 161 13.07 8.72 -4.94
N PHE A 162 14.22 8.34 -5.48
CA PHE A 162 14.33 7.56 -6.72
C PHE A 162 15.48 6.56 -6.64
N ASN A 163 15.26 5.33 -7.09
CA ASN A 163 16.27 4.28 -7.19
C ASN A 163 16.20 3.48 -8.51
N PHE A 164 15.26 3.79 -9.39
CA PHE A 164 15.06 3.22 -10.74
C PHE A 164 14.86 1.70 -10.83
N GLU A 165 14.94 0.95 -9.75
CA GLU A 165 14.86 -0.52 -9.73
C GLU A 165 13.52 -1.07 -10.25
N ASN A 166 12.45 -0.31 -10.06
CA ASN A 166 11.10 -0.69 -10.50
C ASN A 166 10.73 -0.16 -11.89
N ASP A 167 11.62 0.62 -12.51
CA ASP A 167 11.40 1.15 -13.85
C ASP A 167 11.85 0.12 -14.91
N ALA A 168 11.07 -0.02 -15.96
CA ALA A 168 11.49 -0.87 -17.07
C ALA A 168 12.72 -0.28 -17.77
N ILE A 169 13.64 -1.15 -18.20
CA ILE A 169 14.77 -0.74 -19.06
C ILE A 169 14.22 -0.04 -20.31
N GLY A 170 14.83 1.10 -20.65
CA GLY A 170 14.36 1.96 -21.73
C GLY A 170 13.36 3.04 -21.32
N THR A 171 12.89 3.06 -20.06
CA THR A 171 12.08 4.17 -19.53
C THR A 171 12.86 5.46 -19.62
N THR A 172 12.23 6.53 -20.14
CA THR A 172 12.86 7.84 -20.31
C THR A 172 12.33 8.84 -19.29
N TYR A 173 13.23 9.65 -18.76
CA TYR A 173 12.89 10.75 -17.86
C TYR A 173 12.91 12.10 -18.59
N PRO A 174 12.05 13.05 -18.22
CA PRO A 174 12.02 14.38 -18.82
C PRO A 174 13.34 15.12 -18.52
N MET A 175 13.76 15.96 -19.46
CA MET A 175 15.01 16.74 -19.39
C MET A 175 14.71 18.23 -19.40
N THR A 176 15.60 19.03 -18.81
CA THR A 176 15.52 20.51 -18.89
C THR A 176 16.04 21.05 -20.24
N GLY A 177 16.74 20.23 -21.02
CA GLY A 177 17.33 20.58 -22.31
C GLY A 177 17.27 19.43 -23.33
N ASN A 178 18.13 19.46 -24.34
CA ASN A 178 18.07 18.57 -25.51
C ASN A 178 18.89 17.29 -25.38
N SER A 179 19.06 16.75 -24.18
CA SER A 179 19.72 15.46 -23.96
C SER A 179 18.70 14.37 -23.66
N SER A 180 19.18 13.17 -23.33
CA SER A 180 18.36 12.03 -22.94
C SER A 180 18.70 11.55 -21.55
N ALA A 181 17.71 11.01 -20.85
CA ALA A 181 17.87 10.26 -19.61
C ALA A 181 17.04 8.98 -19.74
N THR A 182 17.70 7.83 -19.67
CA THR A 182 17.10 6.53 -19.94
C THR A 182 17.51 5.53 -18.87
N VAL A 183 16.58 4.73 -18.39
CA VAL A 183 16.85 3.65 -17.42
C VAL A 183 17.55 2.50 -18.15
N GLU A 184 18.68 2.06 -17.61
CA GLU A 184 19.54 0.99 -18.13
C GLU A 184 20.00 0.08 -16.99
N GLU A 185 20.56 -1.09 -17.33
CA GLU A 185 21.29 -1.91 -16.37
C GLU A 185 22.58 -1.18 -15.94
N ASP A 186 22.99 -1.31 -14.68
CA ASP A 186 24.24 -0.71 -14.21
C ASP A 186 25.44 -1.25 -15.00
N PRO A 187 26.15 -0.40 -15.76
CA PRO A 187 27.29 -0.84 -16.56
C PRO A 187 28.50 -1.30 -15.73
N ALA A 188 28.50 -1.06 -14.42
CA ALA A 188 29.50 -1.59 -13.49
C ALA A 188 29.08 -2.96 -12.91
N GLY A 189 27.83 -3.36 -13.05
CA GLY A 189 27.31 -4.60 -12.49
C GLY A 189 27.22 -4.59 -10.95
N GLU A 190 27.14 -3.41 -10.32
CA GLU A 190 27.11 -3.24 -8.87
C GLU A 190 25.70 -3.01 -8.32
N SER A 191 24.79 -2.45 -9.14
CA SER A 191 23.37 -2.30 -8.83
C SER A 191 22.51 -2.80 -9.99
N GLY A 192 21.17 -2.81 -9.82
CA GLY A 192 20.25 -3.26 -10.86
C GLY A 192 20.06 -2.21 -11.95
N HIS A 193 19.01 -1.42 -11.85
CA HIS A 193 18.68 -0.36 -12.81
C HIS A 193 19.20 0.99 -12.35
N VAL A 194 19.71 1.76 -13.28
CA VAL A 194 20.26 3.10 -13.06
C VAL A 194 19.80 4.05 -14.16
N LEU A 195 19.76 5.35 -13.89
CA LEU A 195 19.43 6.36 -14.90
C LEU A 195 20.69 6.81 -15.63
N HIS A 196 20.82 6.48 -16.91
CA HIS A 196 21.87 6.96 -17.81
C HIS A 196 21.49 8.32 -18.40
N VAL A 197 22.31 9.33 -18.21
CA VAL A 197 22.11 10.70 -18.69
C VAL A 197 23.13 11.06 -19.74
N GLY A 198 22.64 11.46 -20.92
CA GLY A 198 23.45 11.69 -22.11
C GLY A 198 23.76 10.42 -22.88
N THR A 199 24.40 10.56 -24.03
CA THR A 199 24.88 9.45 -24.88
C THR A 199 26.26 9.80 -25.44
N ASN A 200 26.88 8.86 -26.15
CA ASN A 200 28.13 9.14 -26.85
C ASN A 200 27.99 10.27 -27.89
N ASP A 201 26.80 10.38 -28.51
CA ASP A 201 26.56 11.35 -29.58
C ASP A 201 25.92 12.65 -29.04
N VAL A 202 25.15 12.57 -27.95
CA VAL A 202 24.43 13.71 -27.34
C VAL A 202 24.82 13.85 -25.89
N LYS A 203 25.66 14.84 -25.61
CA LYS A 203 26.16 15.13 -24.25
C LYS A 203 25.16 15.95 -23.45
N ALA A 204 25.13 15.71 -22.14
CA ALA A 204 24.16 16.33 -21.23
C ALA A 204 24.65 17.71 -20.69
N ALA A 205 25.24 18.55 -21.53
CA ALA A 205 25.66 19.90 -21.14
C ALA A 205 24.43 20.81 -20.92
N TYR A 206 24.33 21.40 -19.71
CA TYR A 206 23.21 22.28 -19.33
C TYR A 206 21.81 21.63 -19.54
N SER A 207 21.76 20.30 -19.57
CA SER A 207 20.54 19.52 -19.70
C SER A 207 20.50 18.52 -18.57
N TYR A 208 19.46 18.59 -17.72
CA TYR A 208 19.38 17.85 -16.48
C TYR A 208 18.12 16.99 -16.46
N PRO A 209 18.18 15.73 -16.01
CA PRO A 209 16.98 14.93 -15.76
C PRO A 209 16.15 15.57 -14.66
N LYS A 210 14.83 15.64 -14.88
CA LYS A 210 13.86 16.22 -13.98
C LYS A 210 13.09 15.13 -13.25
N PHE A 211 12.96 15.30 -11.95
CA PHE A 211 12.25 14.41 -11.05
C PHE A 211 11.17 15.20 -10.33
N HIS A 212 9.93 14.79 -10.47
CA HIS A 212 8.86 15.33 -9.67
C HIS A 212 8.90 14.72 -8.28
N VAL A 213 9.15 15.53 -7.26
CA VAL A 213 9.29 15.10 -5.86
C VAL A 213 8.06 15.54 -5.09
N VAL A 214 7.37 14.59 -4.47
CA VAL A 214 6.35 14.82 -3.46
C VAL A 214 6.90 14.37 -2.12
N LEU A 215 7.04 15.28 -1.18
CA LEU A 215 7.58 14.98 0.13
C LEU A 215 6.54 14.26 1.00
N PRO A 216 6.97 13.43 1.95
CA PRO A 216 6.07 12.80 2.89
C PRO A 216 5.22 13.83 3.64
N ALA A 217 3.98 13.45 3.99
CA ALA A 217 3.07 14.32 4.75
C ALA A 217 3.76 14.88 6.00
N GLY A 218 3.56 16.17 6.25
CA GLY A 218 4.18 16.88 7.36
C GLY A 218 5.64 17.28 7.15
N ARG A 219 6.23 17.05 5.97
CA ARG A 219 7.57 17.50 5.60
C ARG A 219 7.52 18.62 4.56
N LYS A 220 8.48 19.51 4.64
CA LYS A 220 8.71 20.58 3.67
C LYS A 220 10.20 20.64 3.31
N LEU A 221 10.53 21.18 2.16
CA LEU A 221 11.91 21.23 1.68
C LEU A 221 12.87 21.88 2.70
N GLY A 222 12.42 22.86 3.46
CA GLY A 222 13.16 23.49 4.52
C GLY A 222 13.58 22.59 5.69
N ASP A 223 12.96 21.42 5.85
CA ASP A 223 13.32 20.44 6.87
C ASP A 223 14.56 19.64 6.49
N TYR A 224 14.91 19.61 5.21
CA TYR A 224 16.02 18.80 4.68
C TYR A 224 17.35 19.51 4.77
N VAL A 225 18.36 18.76 5.18
CA VAL A 225 19.72 19.27 5.39
C VAL A 225 20.73 18.75 4.37
N ARG A 226 20.40 17.62 3.70
CA ARG A 226 21.29 16.98 2.72
C ARG A 226 20.48 16.37 1.58
N LEU A 227 21.06 16.40 0.38
CA LEU A 227 20.68 15.60 -0.77
C LEU A 227 21.75 14.53 -0.97
N ASN A 228 21.37 13.27 -0.96
CA ASN A 228 22.27 12.14 -1.19
C ASN A 228 22.00 11.56 -2.59
N ILE A 229 23.03 11.26 -3.31
CA ILE A 229 22.96 10.70 -4.67
C ILE A 229 24.11 9.70 -4.88
N ASP A 230 23.81 8.62 -5.57
CA ASP A 230 24.82 7.80 -6.20
C ASP A 230 25.09 8.37 -7.60
N LEU A 231 26.36 8.68 -7.88
CA LEU A 231 26.74 9.33 -9.12
C LEU A 231 27.98 8.67 -9.73
N ARG A 232 27.95 8.41 -11.04
CA ARG A 232 29.08 7.89 -11.80
C ARG A 232 29.19 8.66 -13.09
N PHE A 233 30.34 9.31 -13.31
CA PHE A 233 30.65 9.94 -14.59
C PHE A 233 31.30 8.98 -15.58
N VAL A 234 31.01 9.15 -16.87
CA VAL A 234 31.58 8.33 -17.93
C VAL A 234 32.72 9.10 -18.60
N GLY A 235 33.93 8.52 -18.58
CA GLY A 235 35.13 9.13 -19.22
C GLY A 235 35.82 10.19 -18.37
N THR A 236 36.88 10.76 -18.92
CA THR A 236 37.73 11.78 -18.25
C THR A 236 37.51 13.19 -18.81
N ASP A 237 36.76 13.36 -19.88
CA ASP A 237 36.81 14.54 -20.74
C ASP A 237 35.71 15.59 -20.51
N GLY A 238 34.83 15.43 -19.55
CA GLY A 238 33.61 16.24 -19.61
C GLY A 238 33.30 17.12 -18.42
N ILE A 239 34.07 17.07 -17.34
CA ILE A 239 33.59 17.56 -16.05
C ILE A 239 34.44 18.69 -15.48
N TRP A 240 35.35 19.19 -16.27
CA TRP A 240 36.23 20.29 -15.88
C TRP A 240 35.51 21.63 -15.96
N GLY A 241 35.44 22.32 -14.85
CA GLY A 241 35.19 23.75 -14.80
C GLY A 241 33.91 24.16 -14.09
N GLN A 242 32.73 23.99 -14.66
CA GLN A 242 31.54 24.66 -14.13
C GLN A 242 30.75 23.87 -13.06
N GLY A 243 31.11 22.62 -12.83
CA GLY A 243 30.66 21.87 -11.68
C GLY A 243 29.29 21.25 -11.72
N LEU A 244 28.98 20.52 -10.66
CA LEU A 244 27.71 19.88 -10.39
C LEU A 244 26.62 20.93 -10.07
N ARG A 245 25.43 20.70 -10.57
CA ARG A 245 24.26 21.57 -10.39
C ARG A 245 23.07 20.80 -9.81
N VAL A 246 22.36 21.48 -8.95
CA VAL A 246 21.03 21.07 -8.47
C VAL A 246 20.05 22.18 -8.83
N LEU A 247 18.89 21.84 -9.37
CA LEU A 247 17.81 22.79 -9.65
C LEU A 247 16.57 22.41 -8.83
N ILE A 248 15.92 23.41 -8.29
CA ILE A 248 14.64 23.24 -7.61
C ILE A 248 13.66 24.22 -8.25
N ASN A 249 12.59 23.69 -8.84
CA ASN A 249 11.60 24.46 -9.62
C ASN A 249 12.26 25.38 -10.65
N GLY A 250 13.36 24.89 -11.29
CA GLY A 250 14.11 25.65 -12.30
C GLY A 250 15.14 26.65 -11.74
N THR A 251 15.17 26.90 -10.44
CA THR A 251 16.22 27.72 -9.80
C THR A 251 17.48 26.89 -9.67
N GLU A 252 18.57 27.31 -10.33
CA GLU A 252 19.83 26.59 -10.38
C GLU A 252 20.75 26.96 -9.20
N PHE A 253 21.32 25.94 -8.55
CA PHE A 253 22.29 26.04 -7.48
C PHE A 253 23.60 25.38 -7.89
N ASN A 254 24.71 26.11 -7.71
CA ASN A 254 26.06 25.58 -7.91
C ASN A 254 26.56 24.89 -6.64
N VAL A 255 26.83 23.59 -6.74
CA VAL A 255 27.28 22.76 -5.60
C VAL A 255 28.73 23.06 -5.18
N GLY A 256 29.47 23.86 -5.97
CA GLY A 256 30.84 24.28 -5.65
C GLY A 256 31.92 23.25 -5.97
N ILE A 257 31.56 22.11 -6.56
CA ILE A 257 32.48 21.05 -6.95
C ILE A 257 32.13 20.53 -8.34
N ASN A 258 33.09 20.09 -9.13
CA ASN A 258 32.80 19.38 -10.38
C ASN A 258 32.48 17.91 -10.12
N GLY A 259 31.86 17.24 -11.11
CA GLY A 259 31.45 15.85 -10.94
C GLY A 259 32.63 14.89 -10.73
N ASP A 260 33.77 15.14 -11.38
CA ASP A 260 34.96 14.33 -11.20
C ASP A 260 35.53 14.45 -9.77
N GLY A 261 35.58 15.68 -9.24
CA GLY A 261 35.93 15.93 -7.84
C GLY A 261 34.91 15.30 -6.86
N PHE A 262 33.60 15.34 -7.19
CA PHE A 262 32.58 14.71 -6.38
C PHE A 262 32.70 13.19 -6.34
N CYS A 263 32.95 12.55 -7.49
CA CYS A 263 33.08 11.09 -7.61
C CYS A 263 34.47 10.54 -7.27
N GLY A 264 35.51 11.39 -7.20
CA GLY A 264 36.87 10.94 -6.97
C GLY A 264 37.53 10.27 -8.19
N GLY A 265 37.14 10.65 -9.41
CA GLY A 265 37.64 10.20 -10.70
C GLY A 265 36.59 9.57 -11.61
N GLY A 266 36.86 9.58 -12.93
CA GLY A 266 35.96 9.06 -13.94
C GLY A 266 35.72 7.55 -13.88
N ASN A 267 34.55 7.11 -14.37
CA ASN A 267 34.11 5.70 -14.45
C ASN A 267 34.00 4.97 -13.11
N LYS A 268 33.90 5.70 -12.01
CA LYS A 268 33.69 5.14 -10.68
C LYS A 268 32.37 5.62 -10.09
N TRP A 269 31.68 4.74 -9.40
CA TRP A 269 30.55 5.12 -8.57
C TRP A 269 31.04 5.85 -7.30
N LYS A 270 30.46 7.00 -7.03
CA LYS A 270 30.38 7.58 -5.70
C LYS A 270 29.04 7.16 -5.11
N ARG A 271 29.07 6.17 -4.24
CA ARG A 271 27.91 5.77 -3.48
C ARG A 271 27.71 6.71 -2.30
N GLU A 272 26.45 7.01 -1.97
CA GLU A 272 26.07 7.88 -0.86
C GLU A 272 26.76 9.26 -0.90
N GLY A 273 26.96 9.80 -2.10
CA GLY A 273 27.53 11.14 -2.29
C GLY A 273 26.57 12.20 -1.73
N THR A 274 27.08 13.06 -0.83
CA THR A 274 26.24 14.01 -0.08
C THR A 274 26.46 15.44 -0.54
N ILE A 275 25.37 16.18 -0.75
CA ILE A 275 25.32 17.62 -1.01
C ILE A 275 24.61 18.28 0.16
N ASN A 276 25.28 19.21 0.87
CA ASN A 276 24.68 19.97 1.96
C ASN A 276 23.65 20.98 1.40
N LEU A 277 22.46 21.09 2.02
CA LEU A 277 21.38 21.98 1.60
C LEU A 277 21.24 23.24 2.49
N LYS A 278 22.05 23.33 3.55
CA LYS A 278 22.05 24.44 4.53
C LYS A 278 23.38 25.20 4.59
N ASP A 279 24.40 24.72 3.90
CA ASP A 279 25.73 25.31 3.91
C ASP A 279 26.31 25.29 2.48
N ALA A 280 26.85 26.43 2.05
CA ALA A 280 27.47 26.59 0.74
C ALA A 280 28.89 26.02 0.65
N ALA A 281 29.49 25.51 1.73
CA ALA A 281 30.78 24.83 1.69
C ALA A 281 30.67 23.57 0.80
N ALA A 282 31.52 23.49 -0.21
CA ALA A 282 31.47 22.43 -1.23
C ALA A 282 31.73 21.01 -0.66
N PRO A 283 30.95 20.01 -1.01
CA PRO A 283 29.77 20.06 -1.88
C PRO A 283 28.52 20.55 -1.12
N GLY A 284 28.03 21.75 -1.46
CA GLY A 284 26.87 22.28 -0.76
C GLY A 284 26.22 23.46 -1.46
N VAL A 285 24.98 23.72 -1.05
CA VAL A 285 24.14 24.83 -1.49
C VAL A 285 23.32 25.36 -0.30
N VAL A 286 22.89 26.60 -0.34
CA VAL A 286 21.93 27.14 0.62
C VAL A 286 20.58 27.27 -0.09
N ILE A 287 19.60 26.46 0.31
CA ILE A 287 18.24 26.57 -0.20
C ILE A 287 17.60 27.83 0.39
N PRO A 288 17.11 28.77 -0.44
CA PRO A 288 16.46 29.97 0.04
C PRO A 288 15.20 29.67 0.88
N GLU A 289 14.94 30.49 1.87
CA GLU A 289 13.77 30.36 2.74
C GLU A 289 12.43 30.38 1.96
N SER A 290 12.40 31.13 0.84
CA SER A 290 11.24 31.15 -0.07
C SER A 290 10.88 29.82 -0.70
N LEU A 291 11.84 28.90 -0.81
CA LEU A 291 11.61 27.53 -1.28
C LEU A 291 11.39 26.54 -0.10
N GLY A 292 11.72 26.97 1.12
CA GLY A 292 11.66 26.13 2.31
C GLY A 292 10.26 25.59 2.67
N SER A 293 9.19 26.25 2.22
CA SER A 293 7.79 25.84 2.48
C SER A 293 7.26 24.80 1.49
N LEU A 294 7.99 24.46 0.44
CA LEU A 294 7.54 23.51 -0.60
C LEU A 294 7.38 22.11 -0.04
N THR A 295 6.24 21.49 -0.30
CA THR A 295 5.93 20.09 -0.03
C THR A 295 6.03 19.22 -1.30
N GLU A 296 6.05 19.89 -2.46
CA GLU A 296 6.14 19.30 -3.79
C GLU A 296 6.99 20.20 -4.68
N PHE A 297 7.92 19.63 -5.47
CA PHE A 297 8.80 20.41 -6.35
C PHE A 297 9.43 19.56 -7.44
N ASP A 298 9.87 20.20 -8.50
CA ASP A 298 10.72 19.58 -9.51
C ASP A 298 12.20 19.68 -9.09
N LEU A 299 12.84 18.53 -8.88
CA LEU A 299 14.28 18.39 -8.67
C LEU A 299 14.97 18.08 -9.99
N ALA A 300 16.08 18.74 -10.30
CA ALA A 300 16.94 18.32 -11.40
C ALA A 300 18.42 18.32 -10.98
N ILE A 301 19.18 17.35 -11.48
CA ILE A 301 20.58 17.14 -11.07
C ILE A 301 21.42 16.93 -12.32
N GLY A 302 22.59 17.57 -12.40
CA GLY A 302 23.49 17.34 -13.53
C GLY A 302 24.71 18.24 -13.54
N SER A 303 25.32 18.40 -14.71
CA SER A 303 26.55 19.16 -14.89
C SER A 303 26.37 20.32 -15.86
N ALA A 304 26.90 21.47 -15.50
CA ALA A 304 27.00 22.65 -16.36
C ALA A 304 28.13 22.60 -17.38
N SER A 305 28.95 21.53 -17.42
CA SER A 305 30.03 21.43 -18.40
C SER A 305 29.65 20.66 -19.65
N GLY A 306 30.17 21.09 -20.79
CA GLY A 306 29.97 20.45 -22.08
C GLY A 306 30.57 19.05 -22.14
N GLY A 307 29.84 18.09 -22.65
CA GLY A 307 30.30 16.73 -22.87
C GLY A 307 30.08 15.75 -21.72
N ALA A 308 29.29 16.13 -20.69
CA ALA A 308 28.99 15.25 -19.60
C ALA A 308 28.08 14.08 -20.04
N GLN A 309 28.44 12.88 -19.61
CA GLN A 309 27.65 11.67 -19.64
C GLN A 309 27.81 11.01 -18.28
N PHE A 310 26.70 10.63 -17.65
CA PHE A 310 26.77 10.12 -16.27
C PHE A 310 25.58 9.21 -15.96
N TYR A 311 25.72 8.49 -14.87
CA TYR A 311 24.67 7.65 -14.30
C TYR A 311 24.28 8.17 -12.93
N LEU A 312 22.99 8.15 -12.64
CA LEU A 312 22.40 8.48 -11.35
C LEU A 312 21.70 7.25 -10.78
N ASP A 313 21.75 7.13 -9.45
CA ASP A 313 21.00 6.13 -8.70
C ASP A 313 20.78 6.63 -7.26
N ASN A 314 19.88 5.96 -6.52
CA ASN A 314 19.65 6.14 -5.09
C ASN A 314 19.54 7.60 -4.62
N ILE A 315 18.67 8.37 -5.25
CA ILE A 315 18.44 9.77 -4.87
C ILE A 315 17.59 9.79 -3.58
N SER A 316 18.11 10.43 -2.54
CA SER A 316 17.43 10.58 -1.26
C SER A 316 17.77 11.89 -0.58
N MET A 317 16.97 12.30 0.41
CA MET A 317 17.20 13.52 1.16
C MET A 317 17.13 13.25 2.67
N ASP A 318 18.13 13.75 3.43
CA ASP A 318 18.15 13.69 4.88
C ASP A 318 17.52 14.95 5.48
N TYR A 319 16.66 14.76 6.49
CA TYR A 319 16.02 15.84 7.22
C TYR A 319 16.45 15.93 8.68
N GLU A 320 16.44 17.18 9.22
CA GLU A 320 16.58 17.47 10.65
C GLU A 320 15.56 18.54 11.03
N VAL A 321 14.66 18.22 11.99
CA VAL A 321 13.63 19.12 12.46
C VAL A 321 13.75 19.33 13.97
N SER A 322 13.92 20.59 14.41
CA SER A 322 13.99 20.95 15.82
C SER A 322 12.61 21.12 16.43
N GLY A 323 12.41 20.62 17.64
CA GLY A 323 11.13 20.64 18.35
C GLY A 323 10.98 21.69 19.45
N LYS A 324 12.00 22.53 19.73
CA LYS A 324 11.98 23.52 20.83
C LYS A 324 12.51 24.87 20.35
N GLY A 325 12.02 25.94 20.99
CA GLY A 325 12.51 27.28 20.72
C GLY A 325 12.02 28.30 21.74
N THR A 326 12.48 29.54 21.61
CA THR A 326 12.15 30.65 22.48
C THR A 326 11.72 31.90 21.70
N THR A 327 10.88 32.70 22.33
CA THR A 327 10.62 34.10 21.93
C THR A 327 11.11 34.97 23.08
N VAL A 328 11.98 35.92 22.79
CA VAL A 328 12.63 36.72 23.81
C VAL A 328 12.24 38.20 23.63
N ILE A 329 11.86 38.82 24.74
CA ILE A 329 11.79 40.26 24.87
C ILE A 329 12.98 40.68 25.74
N ASN A 330 13.92 41.40 25.15
CA ASN A 330 14.96 42.14 25.83
C ASN A 330 14.88 43.59 25.39
N PHE A 331 15.54 44.45 26.05
CA PHE A 331 15.44 45.91 25.84
C PHE A 331 16.65 46.49 25.07
N GLU A 332 17.52 45.64 24.56
CA GLU A 332 18.78 45.99 23.89
C GLU A 332 18.56 46.86 22.60
N GLY A 333 17.44 46.59 21.89
CA GLY A 333 17.06 47.37 20.70
C GLY A 333 16.36 48.68 20.97
N ASP A 334 15.99 48.97 22.19
CA ASP A 334 15.23 50.14 22.55
C ASP A 334 16.16 51.33 22.87
N ASN A 335 15.69 52.53 22.60
CA ASN A 335 16.39 53.74 23.01
C ASN A 335 16.26 53.96 24.53
N LEU A 336 17.30 54.45 25.16
CA LEU A 336 17.24 54.91 26.55
C LEU A 336 16.11 55.90 26.74
N ASN A 337 15.39 55.83 27.87
CA ASN A 337 14.19 56.56 28.24
C ASN A 337 12.93 56.20 27.42
N THR A 338 12.93 55.14 26.64
CA THR A 338 11.70 54.58 26.08
C THR A 338 10.78 54.17 27.23
N VAL A 339 9.53 54.64 27.21
CA VAL A 339 8.53 54.35 28.25
C VAL A 339 7.59 53.25 27.74
N TYR A 340 7.47 52.20 28.51
CA TYR A 340 6.53 51.13 28.23
C TYR A 340 5.15 51.41 28.80
N PRO A 341 4.06 51.02 28.14
CA PRO A 341 2.72 51.18 28.67
C PRO A 341 2.54 50.40 29.99
N MET A 342 1.77 51.01 30.88
CA MET A 342 1.41 50.44 32.17
C MET A 342 -0.10 50.17 32.20
N VAL A 343 -0.49 48.96 32.61
CA VAL A 343 -1.90 48.58 32.72
C VAL A 343 -2.30 48.29 34.16
N ALA A 344 -3.56 48.53 34.47
CA ALA A 344 -4.09 48.24 35.80
C ALA A 344 -4.00 46.73 36.09
N GLY A 345 -3.37 46.37 37.21
CA GLY A 345 -3.29 45.04 37.75
C GLY A 345 -4.52 44.63 38.56
N ALA A 346 -4.29 43.89 39.67
CA ALA A 346 -5.32 43.61 40.62
C ALA A 346 -5.46 44.75 41.65
N GLY A 347 -6.67 45.19 41.86
CA GLY A 347 -6.97 46.29 42.78
C GLY A 347 -7.08 47.66 42.06
N ALA A 348 -7.13 48.74 42.86
CA ALA A 348 -7.23 50.08 42.33
C ALA A 348 -5.87 50.55 41.79
N PRO A 349 -5.75 50.97 40.55
CA PRO A 349 -4.50 51.50 40.01
C PRO A 349 -4.14 52.83 40.68
N ASN A 350 -2.86 53.03 40.94
CA ASN A 350 -2.36 54.22 41.60
C ASN A 350 -1.43 55.02 40.69
N SER A 351 -0.22 54.53 40.53
CA SER A 351 0.82 55.17 39.74
C SER A 351 1.97 54.22 39.50
N GLY A 352 2.85 54.56 38.61
CA GLY A 352 4.07 53.85 38.32
C GLY A 352 4.53 54.06 36.89
N THR A 353 5.82 53.92 36.65
CA THR A 353 6.42 54.05 35.32
C THR A 353 7.29 52.86 35.03
N ALA A 354 7.43 52.51 33.75
CA ALA A 354 8.38 51.51 33.27
C ALA A 354 9.21 52.14 32.13
N THR A 355 10.50 52.30 32.35
CA THR A 355 11.39 53.08 31.45
C THR A 355 12.66 52.29 31.18
N VAL A 356 13.10 52.27 29.92
CA VAL A 356 14.35 51.64 29.49
C VAL A 356 15.53 52.45 29.99
N VAL A 357 16.44 51.83 30.71
CA VAL A 357 17.66 52.42 31.26
C VAL A 357 18.86 51.53 31.03
N GLU A 358 20.08 52.05 31.20
CA GLU A 358 21.28 51.21 31.27
C GLU A 358 21.23 50.32 32.52
N ASP A 359 21.77 49.12 32.44
CA ASP A 359 21.83 48.22 33.60
C ASP A 359 22.74 48.83 34.68
N PRO A 360 22.21 49.17 35.86
CA PRO A 360 22.97 49.80 36.91
C PRO A 360 24.03 48.87 37.51
N ALA A 361 23.99 47.57 37.27
CA ALA A 361 25.03 46.63 37.63
C ALA A 361 26.17 46.56 36.61
N GLY A 362 25.94 47.09 35.39
CA GLY A 362 26.92 47.00 34.30
C GLY A 362 27.14 45.61 33.76
N GLU A 363 26.19 44.69 33.97
CA GLU A 363 26.28 43.30 33.53
C GLU A 363 25.65 43.09 32.13
N THR A 364 24.58 43.82 31.81
CA THR A 364 23.88 43.81 30.52
C THR A 364 23.79 45.25 29.97
N GLY A 365 23.29 45.41 28.75
CA GLY A 365 23.14 46.75 28.14
C GLY A 365 21.92 47.50 28.69
N HIS A 366 20.77 47.34 28.02
CA HIS A 366 19.53 48.02 28.38
C HIS A 366 18.60 47.08 29.16
N VAL A 367 17.94 47.65 30.20
CA VAL A 367 16.98 46.95 31.06
C VAL A 367 15.76 47.81 31.28
N LEU A 368 14.62 47.25 31.64
CA LEU A 368 13.43 48.00 31.99
C LEU A 368 13.39 48.28 33.49
N TYR A 369 13.48 49.57 33.85
CA TYR A 369 13.30 50.05 35.23
C TYR A 369 11.84 50.30 35.51
N ILE A 370 11.30 49.68 36.56
CA ILE A 370 9.93 49.85 37.04
C ILE A 370 10.00 50.58 38.32
N ASP A 371 9.38 51.78 38.36
CA ASP A 371 9.43 52.67 39.49
C ASP A 371 8.07 52.81 40.19
N GLN A 372 8.04 52.43 41.45
CA GLN A 372 6.92 52.59 42.40
C GLN A 372 5.55 52.19 41.80
N ALA A 373 5.51 51.12 41.07
CA ALA A 373 4.32 50.65 40.36
C ALA A 373 3.32 49.99 41.34
N SER A 374 2.46 50.83 41.98
CA SER A 374 1.38 50.30 42.80
C SER A 374 0.19 49.89 41.94
N HIS A 375 -0.10 48.56 41.95
CA HIS A 375 -1.20 47.95 41.17
C HIS A 375 -1.16 48.25 39.64
N TYR A 376 0.03 48.63 39.14
CA TYR A 376 0.30 48.78 37.70
C TYR A 376 1.35 47.78 37.25
N PHE A 377 1.16 47.23 36.03
CA PHE A 377 2.01 46.28 35.41
C PHE A 377 2.54 46.81 34.08
N PRO A 378 3.84 46.71 33.78
CA PRO A 378 4.32 46.95 32.42
C PRO A 378 3.72 45.95 31.46
N GLU A 379 3.27 46.42 30.31
CA GLU A 379 2.64 45.59 29.27
C GLU A 379 3.51 45.51 28.02
N PHE A 380 3.63 44.33 27.50
CA PHE A 380 4.43 43.98 26.33
C PHE A 380 3.55 43.35 25.24
N THR A 381 3.75 43.78 24.00
CA THR A 381 3.22 43.04 22.86
C THR A 381 4.22 41.91 22.49
N VAL A 382 3.78 40.69 22.58
CA VAL A 382 4.60 39.51 22.30
C VAL A 382 4.12 38.86 20.99
N LYS A 383 4.92 39.02 19.97
CA LYS A 383 4.71 38.27 18.70
C LYS A 383 5.35 36.91 18.86
N LEU A 384 4.53 35.85 18.80
CA LEU A 384 4.98 34.48 18.98
C LEU A 384 5.78 34.01 17.75
N ALA A 385 6.57 32.96 17.90
CA ALA A 385 7.38 32.40 16.82
C ALA A 385 6.49 32.02 15.62
N GLU A 386 7.01 32.12 14.42
CA GLU A 386 6.28 31.81 13.19
C GLU A 386 5.70 30.40 13.23
N GLY A 387 4.42 30.26 12.91
CA GLY A 387 3.70 29.00 12.95
C GLY A 387 3.39 28.48 14.35
N LYS A 388 3.62 29.28 15.42
CA LYS A 388 3.32 28.92 16.81
C LYS A 388 2.16 29.72 17.34
N THR A 389 1.42 29.10 18.25
CA THR A 389 0.33 29.73 19.01
C THR A 389 0.63 29.68 20.51
N LEU A 390 -0.08 30.43 21.31
CA LEU A 390 0.11 30.43 22.77
C LEU A 390 -0.04 29.02 23.38
N GLY A 391 -0.89 28.20 22.79
CA GLY A 391 -1.07 26.82 23.20
C GLY A 391 0.15 25.89 23.00
N ASP A 392 1.15 26.32 22.21
CA ASP A 392 2.40 25.59 21.99
C ASP A 392 3.46 25.96 23.04
N TYR A 393 3.28 27.08 23.75
CA TYR A 393 4.23 27.52 24.75
C TYR A 393 4.03 26.77 26.08
N THR A 394 5.13 26.38 26.66
CA THR A 394 5.18 25.58 27.91
C THR A 394 5.48 26.44 29.14
N GLY A 395 5.89 27.69 28.94
CA GLY A 395 6.15 28.61 30.04
C GLY A 395 6.94 29.83 29.63
N MET A 396 7.26 30.64 30.63
CA MET A 396 8.14 31.79 30.49
C MET A 396 9.08 31.90 31.68
N SER A 397 10.27 32.48 31.45
CA SER A 397 11.18 32.92 32.50
C SER A 397 11.51 34.41 32.34
N MET A 398 12.06 35.04 33.39
CA MET A 398 12.39 36.44 33.41
C MET A 398 13.57 36.69 34.33
N ASP A 399 14.46 37.57 33.93
CA ASP A 399 15.47 38.15 34.82
C ASP A 399 14.89 39.30 35.59
N MET A 400 15.14 39.33 36.90
CA MET A 400 14.68 40.43 37.75
C MET A 400 15.71 40.79 38.84
N ARG A 401 15.88 42.05 39.04
CA ARG A 401 16.60 42.65 40.17
C ARG A 401 15.59 43.48 40.98
N LEU A 402 15.20 42.89 42.13
CA LEU A 402 14.15 43.48 42.98
C LEU A 402 14.74 44.44 43.99
N LEU A 403 14.29 45.71 43.93
CA LEU A 403 14.70 46.75 44.89
C LEU A 403 13.74 46.84 46.05
N LYS A 404 12.45 46.70 45.80
CA LYS A 404 11.42 46.86 46.82
C LYS A 404 10.08 46.25 46.36
N GLY A 405 9.33 45.68 47.31
CA GLY A 405 7.95 45.27 47.12
C GLY A 405 7.79 43.83 46.63
N MET A 406 6.67 43.53 45.96
CA MET A 406 6.25 42.22 45.52
C MET A 406 6.00 41.18 46.66
N TYR A 407 5.68 41.67 47.86
CA TYR A 407 5.22 40.85 48.95
C TYR A 407 3.69 40.95 49.14
N GLY A 408 3.11 40.02 49.82
CA GLY A 408 1.70 40.05 50.20
C GLY A 408 0.84 39.16 49.30
N TYR A 409 0.03 39.75 48.44
CA TYR A 409 -0.94 39.04 47.62
C TYR A 409 -0.33 38.33 46.38
N GLY A 410 0.98 38.46 46.20
CA GLY A 410 1.71 37.70 45.19
C GLY A 410 1.85 38.42 43.84
N MET A 411 2.46 37.66 42.93
CA MET A 411 2.64 38.10 41.57
C MET A 411 1.42 37.73 40.69
N TYR A 412 1.15 38.56 39.76
CA TYR A 412 0.07 38.41 38.77
C TYR A 412 0.62 38.57 37.36
N VAL A 413 0.03 37.88 36.44
CA VAL A 413 0.22 38.18 35.02
C VAL A 413 -1.12 38.51 34.36
N LYS A 414 -1.09 39.31 33.32
CA LYS A 414 -2.20 39.48 32.40
C LYS A 414 -1.83 38.99 31.02
N ILE A 415 -2.74 38.26 30.39
CA ILE A 415 -2.64 37.90 28.99
C ILE A 415 -3.90 38.41 28.31
N ASN A 416 -3.73 39.27 27.32
CA ASN A 416 -4.83 39.96 26.62
C ASN A 416 -5.86 40.59 27.60
N GLY A 417 -5.34 41.23 28.64
CA GLY A 417 -6.15 41.92 29.64
C GLY A 417 -6.79 40.99 30.72
N GLN A 418 -6.77 39.69 30.56
CA GLN A 418 -7.26 38.76 31.56
C GLN A 418 -6.22 38.54 32.67
N LEU A 419 -6.63 38.79 33.93
CA LEU A 419 -5.78 38.65 35.09
C LEU A 419 -5.69 37.17 35.49
N LEU A 420 -4.45 36.68 35.64
CA LEU A 420 -4.13 35.32 36.04
C LEU A 420 -3.25 35.35 37.29
N ASN A 421 -3.71 34.74 38.35
CA ASN A 421 -3.03 34.77 39.68
C ASN A 421 -1.99 33.65 39.81
N LEU A 422 -0.73 34.02 40.03
CA LEU A 422 0.34 33.04 40.26
C LEU A 422 0.34 32.48 41.68
N ASN A 423 -0.49 33.02 42.61
CA ASN A 423 -0.62 32.58 44.00
C ASN A 423 0.69 32.57 44.82
N GLN A 424 1.73 33.25 44.35
CA GLN A 424 3.05 33.33 44.98
C GLN A 424 3.61 34.72 44.94
N ASN A 425 4.38 35.11 45.93
CA ASN A 425 5.11 36.39 45.94
C ASN A 425 6.52 36.21 45.34
N ALA A 426 7.25 37.33 45.17
CA ALA A 426 8.59 37.30 44.58
C ALA A 426 9.58 36.40 45.36
N ALA A 427 9.46 36.29 46.67
CA ALA A 427 10.33 35.47 47.47
C ALA A 427 10.18 33.98 47.16
N ALA A 428 8.97 33.54 46.75
CA ALA A 428 8.76 32.14 46.37
C ALA A 428 9.44 31.76 45.03
N TYR A 429 9.71 32.78 44.18
CA TYR A 429 10.51 32.62 42.96
C TYR A 429 12.01 32.85 43.20
N GLY A 430 12.43 33.00 44.44
CA GLY A 430 13.83 33.18 44.83
C GLY A 430 14.36 34.62 44.65
N TYR A 431 13.49 35.60 44.49
CA TYR A 431 13.88 37.01 44.51
C TYR A 431 13.91 37.57 45.92
N ALA A 432 14.92 38.36 46.20
CA ALA A 432 15.05 39.07 47.47
C ALA A 432 15.19 40.59 47.21
N GLU A 433 14.71 41.42 48.14
CA GLU A 433 14.92 42.87 48.16
C GLU A 433 16.37 43.19 48.56
N ASN A 434 17.33 42.80 47.73
CA ASN A 434 18.76 42.94 48.00
C ASN A 434 19.55 43.60 46.88
N ASP A 435 18.83 44.15 45.90
CA ASP A 435 19.45 44.85 44.80
C ASP A 435 20.48 44.02 44.02
N THR A 436 20.19 42.71 43.84
CA THR A 436 21.00 41.81 43.04
C THR A 436 20.17 41.15 41.93
N TRP A 437 20.78 40.90 40.78
CA TRP A 437 20.16 40.17 39.71
C TRP A 437 19.93 38.73 40.08
N LYS A 438 18.70 38.25 39.84
CA LYS A 438 18.33 36.85 39.69
C LYS A 438 18.06 36.58 38.24
N ARG A 439 18.97 35.88 37.57
CA ARG A 439 18.83 35.44 36.19
C ARG A 439 17.97 34.21 36.13
N ASP A 440 17.14 34.10 35.06
CA ASP A 440 16.18 33.01 34.84
C ASP A 440 15.28 32.67 36.06
N GLY A 441 15.04 33.70 36.89
CA GLY A 441 14.52 33.45 38.22
C GLY A 441 13.02 33.25 38.30
N VAL A 442 12.23 34.04 37.56
CA VAL A 442 10.77 33.77 37.46
C VAL A 442 10.54 32.70 36.44
N PHE A 443 9.96 31.65 36.88
CA PHE A 443 9.55 30.60 35.99
C PHE A 443 8.05 30.32 36.12
N VAL A 444 7.30 30.56 35.04
CA VAL A 444 5.86 30.32 34.98
C VAL A 444 5.60 29.20 34.00
N THR A 445 4.99 28.13 34.49
CA THR A 445 4.59 27.01 33.64
C THR A 445 3.22 27.29 33.01
N PHE A 446 3.08 27.06 31.72
CA PHE A 446 1.82 27.14 31.00
C PHE A 446 1.27 25.74 30.76
N VAL A 447 0.01 25.52 31.10
CA VAL A 447 -0.73 24.28 30.85
C VAL A 447 -2.09 24.60 30.24
N LYS A 448 -2.75 23.59 29.70
CA LYS A 448 -4.11 23.75 29.16
C LYS A 448 -5.12 23.99 30.25
N GLU A 449 -6.13 24.83 29.99
CA GLU A 449 -7.28 25.00 30.87
C GLU A 449 -7.92 23.64 31.21
N GLY A 450 -8.21 23.46 32.49
CA GLY A 450 -8.80 22.24 33.02
C GLY A 450 -7.79 21.12 33.33
N THR A 451 -6.48 21.34 33.15
CA THR A 451 -5.46 20.30 33.43
C THR A 451 -5.52 19.82 34.88
N TYR A 452 -5.64 20.72 35.83
CA TYR A 452 -5.70 20.39 37.27
C TYR A 452 -7.14 20.28 37.78
N THR A 453 -8.04 21.13 37.33
CA THR A 453 -9.46 21.12 37.74
C THR A 453 -10.18 19.83 37.30
N ALA A 454 -9.84 19.26 36.14
CA ALA A 454 -10.38 17.96 35.71
C ALA A 454 -9.97 16.80 36.62
N LEU A 455 -8.83 16.93 37.30
CA LEU A 455 -8.33 15.95 38.25
C LEU A 455 -8.83 16.21 39.70
N GLY A 456 -9.52 17.34 39.95
CA GLY A 456 -9.92 17.78 41.27
C GLY A 456 -8.74 18.30 42.11
N GLU A 457 -7.63 18.67 41.46
CA GLU A 457 -6.41 19.16 42.09
C GLU A 457 -6.33 20.68 42.04
N ALA A 458 -5.62 21.28 43.00
CA ALA A 458 -5.33 22.72 42.97
C ALA A 458 -4.24 23.00 41.93
N VAL A 459 -4.40 24.10 41.15
CA VAL A 459 -3.35 24.57 40.22
C VAL A 459 -2.08 24.87 41.04
N PRO A 460 -0.94 24.25 40.71
CA PRO A 460 0.32 24.51 41.41
C PRO A 460 0.69 25.99 41.36
N ALA A 461 1.30 26.50 42.44
CA ALA A 461 1.93 27.81 42.42
C ALA A 461 2.93 27.90 41.27
N THR A 462 3.08 29.02 40.62
CA THR A 462 3.90 29.19 39.40
C THR A 462 3.33 28.58 38.11
N THR A 463 2.11 28.02 38.15
CA THR A 463 1.45 27.48 36.98
C THR A 463 0.24 28.33 36.57
N ILE A 464 0.08 28.51 35.27
CA ILE A 464 -1.08 29.18 34.66
C ILE A 464 -1.76 28.21 33.71
N GLU A 465 -3.06 28.02 33.89
CA GLU A 465 -3.90 27.35 32.89
C GLU A 465 -4.26 28.37 31.80
N ILE A 466 -3.76 28.17 30.59
CA ILE A 466 -4.08 29.02 29.44
C ILE A 466 -5.52 28.77 29.00
N PRO A 467 -6.38 29.83 29.02
CA PRO A 467 -7.77 29.68 28.60
C PRO A 467 -7.90 29.18 27.16
N ASN A 468 -8.87 28.29 26.92
CA ASN A 468 -9.09 27.70 25.59
C ASN A 468 -9.34 28.75 24.49
N VAL A 469 -9.90 29.88 24.85
CA VAL A 469 -10.12 31.00 23.92
C VAL A 469 -8.84 31.74 23.51
N MET A 470 -7.71 31.50 24.19
CA MET A 470 -6.43 32.15 23.92
C MET A 470 -5.41 31.21 23.28
N LYS A 471 -5.64 29.92 23.29
CA LYS A 471 -4.64 28.90 22.88
C LYS A 471 -4.18 29.07 21.42
N ASP A 472 -5.05 29.57 20.54
CA ASP A 472 -4.80 29.68 19.09
C ASP A 472 -4.27 31.08 18.68
N LEU A 473 -3.95 31.96 19.64
CA LEU A 473 -3.39 33.26 19.38
C LEU A 473 -1.91 33.15 18.98
N ASN A 474 -1.51 33.92 17.96
CA ASN A 474 -0.12 34.04 17.47
C ASN A 474 0.57 35.36 17.91
N GLU A 475 -0.17 36.27 18.52
CA GLU A 475 0.29 37.49 19.15
C GLU A 475 -0.53 37.73 20.41
N ILE A 476 0.13 38.15 21.48
CA ILE A 476 -0.52 38.43 22.79
C ILE A 476 -0.04 39.76 23.36
N THR A 477 -0.86 40.38 24.21
CA THR A 477 -0.35 41.34 25.20
C THR A 477 -0.07 40.57 26.49
N PHE A 478 1.08 40.80 27.06
CA PHE A 478 1.53 40.18 28.31
C PHE A 478 1.94 41.26 29.30
N ALA A 479 1.45 41.18 30.52
CA ALA A 479 1.86 42.09 31.58
C ALA A 479 2.13 41.30 32.86
N ILE A 480 3.12 41.69 33.64
CA ILE A 480 3.50 41.08 34.89
C ILE A 480 3.77 42.09 35.98
N GLY A 481 3.34 41.80 37.20
CA GLY A 481 3.57 42.68 38.32
C GLY A 481 3.02 42.15 39.63
N SER A 482 2.91 43.00 40.64
CA SER A 482 2.40 42.70 41.95
C SER A 482 1.11 43.40 42.29
N SER A 483 0.20 42.73 42.95
CA SER A 483 -1.02 43.34 43.52
C SER A 483 -0.84 43.99 44.89
N SER A 484 0.36 43.97 45.43
CA SER A 484 0.64 44.53 46.79
C SER A 484 1.57 45.72 46.67
N GLY A 485 1.17 46.82 47.33
CA GLY A 485 1.99 47.99 47.55
C GLY A 485 2.78 48.53 46.36
N ASN A 486 3.68 49.44 46.64
CA ASN A 486 4.61 49.94 45.62
C ASN A 486 5.75 48.95 45.42
N TRP A 487 5.99 48.55 44.18
CA TRP A 487 7.13 47.73 43.83
C TRP A 487 8.08 48.47 42.91
N THR A 488 9.36 48.18 43.05
CA THR A 488 10.43 48.79 42.23
C THR A 488 11.43 47.71 41.89
N ALA A 489 11.73 47.57 40.61
CA ALA A 489 12.61 46.53 40.10
C ALA A 489 13.23 46.93 38.73
N TYR A 490 14.30 46.23 38.38
CA TYR A 490 14.74 46.10 36.99
C TYR A 490 14.33 44.74 36.48
N ILE A 491 13.85 44.65 35.26
CA ILE A 491 13.56 43.38 34.56
C ILE A 491 14.26 43.36 33.23
N ASP A 492 14.58 42.13 32.78
CA ASP A 492 15.21 41.84 31.49
C ASP A 492 14.85 40.44 31.04
N ASN A 493 15.17 40.12 29.79
CA ASN A 493 15.07 38.77 29.23
C ASN A 493 13.78 38.00 29.59
N LEU A 494 12.63 38.53 29.13
CA LEU A 494 11.38 37.78 29.20
C LEU A 494 11.44 36.70 28.11
N ILE A 495 11.67 35.43 28.50
CA ILE A 495 11.87 34.31 27.60
C ILE A 495 10.65 33.42 27.63
N PHE A 496 9.88 33.41 26.55
CA PHE A 496 8.76 32.49 26.36
C PHE A 496 9.28 31.22 25.64
N THR A 497 9.12 30.05 26.26
CA THR A 497 9.59 28.78 25.73
C THR A 497 8.44 27.99 25.14
N TRP A 498 8.62 27.50 23.92
CA TRP A 498 7.69 26.58 23.27
C TRP A 498 8.35 25.22 23.01
N GLU A 499 7.54 24.17 23.00
CA GLU A 499 7.93 22.83 22.57
C GLU A 499 6.97 22.38 21.49
N ALA A 500 7.49 21.80 20.40
CA ALA A 500 6.68 21.13 19.45
C ALA A 500 6.07 19.89 20.11
N LYS A 501 4.76 19.74 20.07
CA LYS A 501 4.09 18.51 20.49
C LYS A 501 4.31 17.43 19.45
N PRO A 502 4.34 16.12 19.82
CA PRO A 502 4.25 15.07 18.86
C PRO A 502 3.06 15.33 17.94
N GLN A 503 3.32 15.41 16.63
CA GLN A 503 2.25 15.55 15.65
C GLN A 503 1.90 14.16 15.16
N HIS A 504 0.63 13.81 15.29
CA HIS A 504 0.05 12.64 14.68
C HIS A 504 -0.65 13.13 13.41
N ILE A 505 -0.01 12.90 12.25
CA ILE A 505 -0.52 13.37 10.97
C ILE A 505 -1.16 12.19 10.26
N GLU A 506 -2.47 12.18 10.20
CA GLU A 506 -3.21 11.21 9.39
C GLU A 506 -3.20 11.64 7.92
N LYS A 507 -3.06 10.66 7.03
CA LYS A 507 -3.26 10.89 5.59
C LYS A 507 -4.72 11.22 5.30
N THR A 508 -4.95 12.17 4.43
CA THR A 508 -6.30 12.54 3.99
C THR A 508 -6.95 11.39 3.19
N PRO A 509 -8.30 11.38 3.06
CA PRO A 509 -8.98 10.41 2.21
C PRO A 509 -8.47 10.42 0.76
N GLU A 510 -8.14 11.59 0.23
CA GLU A 510 -7.61 11.78 -1.11
C GLU A 510 -6.22 11.15 -1.27
N GLU A 511 -5.33 11.37 -0.30
CA GLU A 511 -4.00 10.73 -0.27
C GLU A 511 -4.11 9.21 -0.18
N LYS A 512 -4.99 8.69 0.68
CA LYS A 512 -5.25 7.25 0.81
C LYS A 512 -5.77 6.67 -0.51
N LYS A 513 -6.71 7.35 -1.16
CA LYS A 513 -7.24 6.97 -2.48
C LYS A 513 -6.15 6.92 -3.55
N GLU A 514 -5.28 7.91 -3.59
CA GLU A 514 -4.16 7.95 -4.56
C GLU A 514 -3.17 6.80 -4.32
N ILE A 515 -2.77 6.56 -3.06
CA ILE A 515 -1.89 5.46 -2.67
C ILE A 515 -2.46 4.13 -3.16
N PHE A 516 -3.72 3.85 -2.85
CA PHE A 516 -4.32 2.55 -3.19
C PHE A 516 -4.65 2.42 -4.68
N THR A 517 -4.92 3.51 -5.40
CA THR A 517 -5.01 3.48 -6.86
C THR A 517 -3.67 3.03 -7.46
N LYS A 518 -2.55 3.60 -7.01
CA LYS A 518 -1.20 3.21 -7.47
C LYS A 518 -0.86 1.75 -7.12
N GLU A 519 -1.24 1.30 -5.93
CA GLU A 519 -1.02 -0.11 -5.56
C GLU A 519 -1.86 -1.07 -6.41
N MET A 520 -3.10 -0.72 -6.70
CA MET A 520 -3.95 -1.48 -7.61
C MET A 520 -3.38 -1.49 -9.05
N GLU A 521 -2.83 -0.38 -9.53
CA GLU A 521 -2.14 -0.29 -10.82
C GLU A 521 -0.92 -1.22 -10.89
N LYS A 522 -0.09 -1.23 -9.87
CA LYS A 522 1.07 -2.14 -9.79
C LYS A 522 0.65 -3.60 -9.82
N TRP A 523 -0.35 -3.95 -9.02
CA TRP A 523 -0.82 -5.32 -8.90
C TRP A 523 -1.53 -5.80 -10.16
N ILE A 524 -2.63 -5.15 -10.56
CA ILE A 524 -3.45 -5.58 -11.71
C ILE A 524 -2.65 -5.44 -13.01
N GLY A 525 -1.99 -4.29 -13.21
CA GLY A 525 -1.18 -4.04 -14.39
C GLY A 525 -0.04 -5.04 -14.53
N GLY A 526 0.69 -5.31 -13.45
CA GLY A 526 1.79 -6.27 -13.45
C GLY A 526 1.32 -7.70 -13.72
N MET A 527 0.21 -8.13 -13.08
CA MET A 527 -0.32 -9.49 -13.26
C MET A 527 -0.88 -9.71 -14.66
N VAL A 528 -1.68 -8.78 -15.17
CA VAL A 528 -2.22 -8.85 -16.55
C VAL A 528 -1.10 -8.80 -17.58
N TYR A 529 -0.11 -7.92 -17.38
CA TYR A 529 1.06 -7.87 -18.27
C TYR A 529 1.83 -9.19 -18.30
N ALA A 530 2.08 -9.81 -17.13
CA ALA A 530 2.78 -11.09 -17.03
C ALA A 530 2.02 -12.22 -17.73
N GLY A 531 0.68 -12.22 -17.69
CA GLY A 531 -0.16 -13.24 -18.31
C GLY A 531 -0.32 -13.11 -19.82
N VAL A 532 -0.23 -11.86 -20.38
CA VAL A 532 -0.46 -11.59 -21.81
C VAL A 532 0.81 -11.27 -22.56
N ASN A 533 1.94 -11.10 -21.90
CA ASN A 533 3.21 -10.81 -22.55
C ASN A 533 3.47 -11.86 -23.66
N GLU A 534 4.36 -11.86 -24.44
CA GLU A 534 4.77 -12.68 -25.60
C GLU A 534 3.84 -13.86 -26.01
N THR A 535 3.32 -14.62 -25.05
CA THR A 535 2.53 -15.86 -25.31
C THR A 535 1.05 -15.60 -25.59
N LYS A 536 0.47 -14.51 -25.08
CA LYS A 536 -0.96 -14.18 -25.18
C LYS A 536 -1.90 -15.33 -24.71
N SER A 537 -1.41 -16.18 -23.79
CA SER A 537 -2.14 -17.38 -23.39
C SER A 537 -3.25 -17.10 -22.38
N VAL A 538 -3.16 -16.01 -21.60
CA VAL A 538 -4.19 -15.63 -20.64
C VAL A 538 -5.12 -14.59 -21.25
N LYS A 539 -6.35 -14.98 -21.56
CA LYS A 539 -7.35 -14.11 -22.20
C LYS A 539 -8.50 -13.72 -21.29
N ALA A 540 -8.70 -14.45 -20.19
CA ALA A 540 -9.82 -14.25 -19.27
C ALA A 540 -9.33 -14.11 -17.84
N TRP A 541 -9.85 -13.13 -17.11
CA TRP A 541 -9.52 -12.85 -15.71
C TRP A 541 -10.78 -12.65 -14.87
N ASN A 542 -10.73 -13.06 -13.62
CA ASN A 542 -11.72 -12.67 -12.62
C ASN A 542 -11.33 -11.27 -12.09
N ILE A 543 -11.83 -10.22 -12.73
CA ILE A 543 -11.46 -8.84 -12.40
C ILE A 543 -11.89 -8.46 -10.97
N ILE A 544 -13.07 -8.90 -10.56
CA ILE A 544 -13.56 -8.75 -9.18
C ILE A 544 -13.95 -10.14 -8.66
N GLY A 545 -13.42 -10.50 -7.50
CA GLY A 545 -13.71 -11.78 -6.84
C GLY A 545 -14.47 -11.63 -5.54
N ASN A 546 -15.53 -12.45 -5.39
CA ASN A 546 -16.36 -12.55 -4.20
C ASN A 546 -16.80 -11.18 -3.60
N PRO A 547 -17.39 -10.27 -4.39
CA PRO A 547 -17.79 -8.95 -3.89
C PRO A 547 -18.87 -9.01 -2.81
N LEU A 548 -19.61 -10.11 -2.71
CA LEU A 548 -20.64 -10.34 -1.70
C LEU A 548 -20.11 -10.97 -0.41
N ASP A 549 -18.84 -11.38 -0.36
CA ASP A 549 -18.25 -11.94 0.84
C ASP A 549 -17.95 -10.83 1.86
N LYS A 550 -18.62 -10.92 3.02
CA LYS A 550 -18.48 -9.99 4.15
C LYS A 550 -17.55 -10.54 5.26
N THR A 551 -16.91 -11.66 5.03
CA THR A 551 -15.99 -12.27 6.00
C THR A 551 -14.80 -11.35 6.24
N VAL A 552 -14.43 -11.15 7.51
CA VAL A 552 -13.27 -10.35 7.91
C VAL A 552 -12.26 -11.26 8.61
N ASN A 553 -11.02 -11.22 8.14
CA ASN A 553 -9.88 -11.91 8.73
C ASN A 553 -8.60 -11.08 8.51
N ASP A 554 -7.45 -11.57 8.98
CA ASP A 554 -6.16 -10.85 8.93
C ASP A 554 -5.69 -10.54 7.49
N ASN A 555 -6.25 -11.22 6.49
CA ASN A 555 -5.93 -11.03 5.06
C ASN A 555 -7.07 -10.34 4.30
N THR A 556 -7.97 -9.67 5.01
CA THR A 556 -9.05 -8.89 4.41
C THR A 556 -8.62 -7.44 4.26
N PHE A 557 -8.77 -6.90 3.05
CA PHE A 557 -8.57 -5.47 2.76
C PHE A 557 -9.73 -4.95 1.90
N ASN A 558 -10.49 -4.00 2.44
CA ASN A 558 -11.66 -3.47 1.76
C ASN A 558 -11.28 -2.33 0.80
N TRP A 559 -11.12 -2.65 -0.48
CA TRP A 559 -10.82 -1.66 -1.52
C TRP A 559 -11.90 -0.57 -1.65
N GLY A 560 -13.17 -0.94 -1.44
CA GLY A 560 -14.31 -0.02 -1.55
C GLY A 560 -14.28 1.09 -0.51
N GLU A 561 -13.74 0.84 0.67
CA GLU A 561 -13.59 1.83 1.74
C GLU A 561 -12.73 3.03 1.31
N TYR A 562 -11.67 2.78 0.57
CA TYR A 562 -10.70 3.81 0.17
C TYR A 562 -10.92 4.36 -1.23
N LEU A 563 -11.33 3.52 -2.17
CA LEU A 563 -11.54 3.92 -3.56
C LEU A 563 -12.99 4.28 -3.87
N GLY A 564 -13.93 3.94 -2.98
CA GLY A 564 -15.37 4.07 -3.16
C GLY A 564 -16.01 2.74 -3.59
N GLU A 565 -17.19 2.44 -3.03
CA GLU A 565 -17.92 1.16 -3.18
C GLU A 565 -18.23 0.76 -4.65
N VAL A 566 -18.28 1.73 -5.55
CA VAL A 566 -18.48 1.51 -6.99
C VAL A 566 -17.18 1.71 -7.76
N ASP A 567 -16.39 2.72 -7.38
CA ASP A 567 -15.24 3.18 -8.14
C ASP A 567 -14.04 2.22 -8.07
N TYR A 568 -13.92 1.40 -7.01
CA TYR A 568 -12.85 0.41 -6.94
C TYR A 568 -12.93 -0.60 -8.09
N ALA A 569 -14.14 -1.07 -8.43
CA ALA A 569 -14.36 -2.02 -9.51
C ALA A 569 -14.12 -1.36 -10.88
N ARG A 570 -14.56 -0.12 -11.07
CA ARG A 570 -14.31 0.68 -12.28
C ARG A 570 -12.81 0.91 -12.49
N THR A 571 -12.09 1.23 -11.41
CA THR A 571 -10.64 1.41 -11.43
C THR A 571 -9.93 0.12 -11.84
N ALA A 572 -10.30 -1.02 -11.24
CA ALA A 572 -9.75 -2.32 -11.58
C ALA A 572 -9.94 -2.68 -13.07
N VAL A 573 -11.17 -2.53 -13.58
CA VAL A 573 -11.49 -2.78 -14.99
C VAL A 573 -10.68 -1.88 -15.92
N LYS A 574 -10.61 -0.58 -15.60
CA LYS A 574 -9.84 0.39 -16.37
C LYS A 574 -8.37 0.01 -16.46
N ILE A 575 -7.73 -0.31 -15.33
CA ILE A 575 -6.32 -0.70 -15.28
C ILE A 575 -6.08 -1.94 -16.16
N ALA A 576 -6.89 -2.99 -16.01
CA ALA A 576 -6.74 -4.21 -16.79
C ALA A 576 -6.85 -3.94 -18.31
N ARG A 577 -7.85 -3.17 -18.73
CA ARG A 577 -8.05 -2.80 -20.14
C ARG A 577 -6.92 -1.93 -20.69
N ASP A 578 -6.48 -0.93 -19.94
CA ASP A 578 -5.40 -0.04 -20.35
C ASP A 578 -4.06 -0.79 -20.49
N THR A 579 -3.82 -1.79 -19.66
CA THR A 579 -2.60 -2.62 -19.72
C THR A 579 -2.47 -3.36 -21.03
N VAL A 580 -3.56 -3.88 -21.60
CA VAL A 580 -3.53 -4.66 -22.85
C VAL A 580 -3.79 -3.82 -24.12
N LYS A 581 -4.09 -2.55 -23.98
CA LYS A 581 -4.48 -1.67 -25.08
C LYS A 581 -3.49 -1.69 -26.25
N ASN A 582 -2.20 -1.76 -25.96
CA ASN A 582 -1.14 -1.77 -26.98
C ASN A 582 -0.73 -3.20 -27.40
N ALA A 583 -1.17 -4.23 -26.67
CA ALA A 583 -0.79 -5.62 -26.93
C ALA A 583 -1.70 -6.29 -27.99
N ASN A 584 -2.79 -5.65 -28.40
CA ASN A 584 -3.80 -6.19 -29.33
C ASN A 584 -4.32 -7.56 -28.85
N VAL A 585 -4.65 -7.64 -27.56
CA VAL A 585 -5.25 -8.81 -26.93
C VAL A 585 -6.69 -8.46 -26.56
N ASP A 586 -7.62 -9.30 -26.98
CA ASP A 586 -9.01 -9.22 -26.57
C ASP A 586 -9.13 -9.87 -25.21
N LEU A 587 -9.28 -9.06 -24.16
CA LEU A 587 -9.30 -9.49 -22.77
C LEU A 587 -10.74 -9.57 -22.28
N GLU A 588 -11.12 -10.72 -21.72
CA GLU A 588 -12.44 -10.95 -21.13
C GLU A 588 -12.36 -10.86 -19.62
N LEU A 589 -13.18 -9.99 -19.02
CA LEU A 589 -13.20 -9.69 -17.60
C LEU A 589 -14.48 -10.22 -16.96
N PHE A 590 -14.32 -11.13 -16.02
CA PHE A 590 -15.40 -11.77 -15.29
C PHE A 590 -15.49 -11.22 -13.86
N VAL A 591 -16.70 -11.19 -13.32
CA VAL A 591 -16.93 -11.08 -11.88
C VAL A 591 -17.17 -12.48 -11.35
N SER A 592 -16.37 -12.89 -10.37
CA SER A 592 -16.53 -14.21 -9.76
C SER A 592 -17.20 -14.11 -8.40
N ASN A 593 -18.06 -15.09 -8.10
CA ASN A 593 -18.65 -15.25 -6.78
C ASN A 593 -18.82 -16.72 -6.44
N THR A 594 -18.62 -17.05 -5.16
CA THR A 594 -18.86 -18.40 -4.65
C THR A 594 -20.34 -18.59 -4.34
N PHE A 595 -20.92 -19.62 -4.92
CA PHE A 595 -22.28 -20.04 -4.67
C PHE A 595 -22.26 -21.39 -3.95
N GLY A 596 -22.96 -21.48 -2.87
CA GLY A 596 -23.15 -22.69 -2.09
C GLY A 596 -24.61 -23.05 -1.94
N GLN A 597 -24.89 -24.03 -1.13
CA GLN A 597 -26.18 -24.66 -0.83
C GLN A 597 -27.30 -23.71 -0.35
N TYR A 598 -26.99 -22.43 -0.04
CA TYR A 598 -27.89 -21.56 0.71
C TYR A 598 -28.47 -20.37 -0.08
N ASP A 599 -28.25 -20.25 -1.37
CA ASP A 599 -28.93 -19.24 -2.19
C ASP A 599 -30.31 -19.76 -2.70
N GLU A 600 -31.07 -20.37 -1.82
CA GLU A 600 -32.37 -21.00 -2.15
C GLU A 600 -33.36 -20.04 -2.80
N MET A 601 -33.25 -18.75 -2.54
CA MET A 601 -34.14 -17.71 -3.08
C MET A 601 -33.54 -16.93 -4.24
N GLY A 602 -32.28 -17.21 -4.64
CA GLY A 602 -31.58 -16.49 -5.71
C GLY A 602 -31.24 -15.04 -5.35
N ASN A 603 -31.28 -14.67 -4.09
CA ASN A 603 -31.03 -13.30 -3.64
C ASN A 603 -29.57 -12.88 -3.94
N MET A 604 -28.62 -13.79 -3.71
CA MET A 604 -27.19 -13.56 -3.99
C MET A 604 -26.93 -13.34 -5.49
N THR A 605 -27.63 -14.08 -6.36
CA THR A 605 -27.54 -13.90 -7.81
C THR A 605 -28.06 -12.53 -8.23
N ASP A 606 -29.21 -12.09 -7.70
CA ASP A 606 -29.80 -10.80 -8.01
C ASP A 606 -28.93 -9.64 -7.46
N GLU A 607 -28.35 -9.81 -6.29
CA GLU A 607 -27.43 -8.84 -5.70
C GLU A 607 -26.16 -8.69 -6.54
N LEU A 608 -25.56 -9.80 -7.00
CA LEU A 608 -24.39 -9.78 -7.89
C LEU A 608 -24.70 -9.08 -9.21
N ILE A 609 -25.86 -9.38 -9.83
CA ILE A 609 -26.29 -8.71 -11.07
C ILE A 609 -26.48 -7.21 -10.83
N SER A 610 -27.07 -6.83 -9.69
CA SER A 610 -27.29 -5.43 -9.32
C SER A 610 -25.98 -4.67 -9.14
N LEU A 611 -24.97 -5.28 -8.51
CA LEU A 611 -23.62 -4.71 -8.37
C LEU A 611 -22.96 -4.46 -9.72
N VAL A 612 -22.99 -5.44 -10.60
CA VAL A 612 -22.41 -5.29 -11.96
C VAL A 612 -23.11 -4.17 -12.73
N ASN A 613 -24.43 -4.08 -12.66
CA ASN A 613 -25.18 -2.98 -13.28
C ASN A 613 -24.80 -1.62 -12.69
N ALA A 614 -24.55 -1.51 -11.39
CA ALA A 614 -24.09 -0.27 -10.77
C ALA A 614 -22.69 0.13 -11.23
N TRP A 615 -21.78 -0.82 -11.41
CA TRP A 615 -20.45 -0.55 -11.93
C TRP A 615 -20.48 -0.09 -13.40
N GLU A 616 -21.34 -0.68 -14.22
CA GLU A 616 -21.49 -0.35 -15.65
C GLU A 616 -22.37 0.89 -15.91
N ALA A 617 -22.98 1.49 -14.90
CA ALA A 617 -23.86 2.66 -15.04
C ALA A 617 -23.12 3.91 -15.59
N ASP A 618 -21.78 3.91 -15.62
CA ASP A 618 -20.97 4.96 -16.22
C ASP A 618 -20.90 4.87 -17.77
N ASN A 619 -21.42 3.81 -18.38
CA ASN A 619 -21.35 3.47 -19.81
C ASN A 619 -19.92 3.36 -20.36
N VAL A 620 -18.92 3.23 -19.53
CA VAL A 620 -17.50 3.05 -19.89
C VAL A 620 -16.98 1.73 -19.36
N THR A 621 -17.27 1.42 -18.10
CA THR A 621 -16.89 0.16 -17.46
C THR A 621 -17.67 -0.98 -18.11
N LYS A 622 -16.95 -2.05 -18.51
CA LYS A 622 -17.56 -3.22 -19.11
C LYS A 622 -17.06 -4.50 -18.44
N ILE A 623 -17.98 -5.26 -17.90
CA ILE A 623 -17.81 -6.64 -17.41
C ILE A 623 -18.33 -7.58 -18.50
N ASP A 624 -17.50 -8.50 -18.98
CA ASP A 624 -17.86 -9.38 -20.07
C ASP A 624 -18.69 -10.58 -19.61
N GLY A 625 -18.50 -11.05 -18.38
CA GLY A 625 -19.20 -12.22 -17.89
C GLY A 625 -19.24 -12.39 -16.38
N TYR A 626 -19.96 -13.43 -15.98
CA TYR A 626 -20.01 -13.95 -14.61
C TYR A 626 -19.26 -15.28 -14.53
N ASN A 627 -18.47 -15.45 -13.49
CA ASN A 627 -17.78 -16.69 -13.17
C ASN A 627 -18.34 -17.24 -11.83
N ILE A 628 -18.92 -18.41 -11.89
CA ILE A 628 -19.59 -19.07 -10.76
C ILE A 628 -18.62 -20.08 -10.15
N LEU A 629 -18.15 -19.83 -8.93
CA LEU A 629 -17.43 -20.82 -8.13
C LEU A 629 -18.48 -21.71 -7.45
N LEU A 630 -18.63 -22.94 -7.94
CA LEU A 630 -19.76 -23.80 -7.56
C LEU A 630 -19.29 -25.01 -6.74
N ASN A 631 -19.59 -24.99 -5.44
CA ASN A 631 -19.41 -26.15 -4.57
C ASN A 631 -20.71 -26.98 -4.56
N ALA A 632 -20.81 -27.94 -5.47
CA ALA A 632 -21.99 -28.78 -5.58
C ALA A 632 -22.00 -29.89 -4.52
N ILE A 633 -23.16 -30.13 -3.93
CA ILE A 633 -23.38 -31.15 -2.90
C ILE A 633 -24.53 -32.04 -3.34
N TYR A 634 -24.22 -33.34 -3.53
CA TYR A 634 -25.28 -34.33 -3.63
C TYR A 634 -25.69 -34.74 -2.23
N SER A 635 -26.93 -34.44 -1.86
CA SER A 635 -27.48 -34.85 -0.57
C SER A 635 -28.32 -36.13 -0.68
N LYS A 636 -28.13 -37.04 0.26
CA LYS A 636 -28.99 -38.26 0.39
C LYS A 636 -30.38 -37.90 0.86
N ASP A 637 -30.61 -36.74 1.44
CA ASP A 637 -31.94 -36.19 1.71
C ASP A 637 -32.57 -35.72 0.40
N VAL A 638 -33.68 -36.37 0.01
CA VAL A 638 -34.36 -36.10 -1.26
C VAL A 638 -34.89 -34.67 -1.33
N VAL A 639 -35.33 -34.09 -0.21
CA VAL A 639 -35.87 -32.74 -0.17
C VAL A 639 -34.76 -31.71 -0.39
N PHE A 640 -33.64 -31.89 0.28
CA PHE A 640 -32.46 -31.03 0.06
C PHE A 640 -31.89 -31.18 -1.35
N GLN A 641 -31.84 -32.41 -1.88
CA GLN A 641 -31.37 -32.64 -3.24
C GLN A 641 -32.23 -31.97 -4.30
N GLU A 642 -33.55 -31.99 -4.17
CA GLU A 642 -34.44 -31.27 -5.08
C GLU A 642 -34.32 -29.73 -4.90
N GLY A 643 -34.07 -29.26 -3.67
CA GLY A 643 -33.69 -27.86 -3.40
C GLY A 643 -32.42 -27.45 -4.14
N ASN A 644 -31.36 -28.26 -4.06
CA ASN A 644 -30.09 -28.05 -4.77
C ASN A 644 -30.27 -27.98 -6.29
N LYS A 645 -31.06 -28.89 -6.86
CA LYS A 645 -31.39 -28.85 -8.30
C LYS A 645 -32.15 -27.58 -8.68
N THR A 646 -33.13 -27.18 -7.87
CA THR A 646 -33.90 -25.95 -8.09
C THR A 646 -32.99 -24.71 -8.04
N MET A 647 -32.07 -24.64 -7.09
CA MET A 647 -31.08 -23.56 -6.96
C MET A 647 -30.20 -23.47 -8.22
N ILE A 648 -29.64 -24.58 -8.71
CA ILE A 648 -28.84 -24.65 -9.94
C ILE A 648 -29.62 -24.15 -11.15
N THR A 649 -30.86 -24.63 -11.31
CA THR A 649 -31.74 -24.22 -12.40
C THR A 649 -32.02 -22.71 -12.35
N ASN A 650 -32.35 -22.15 -11.19
CA ASN A 650 -32.62 -20.73 -11.00
C ASN A 650 -31.39 -19.87 -11.24
N LEU A 651 -30.23 -20.30 -10.76
CA LEU A 651 -28.96 -19.61 -10.96
C LEU A 651 -28.64 -19.44 -12.45
N PHE A 652 -28.67 -20.54 -13.21
CA PHE A 652 -28.37 -20.49 -14.64
C PHE A 652 -29.45 -19.76 -15.45
N ASP A 653 -30.74 -19.91 -15.11
CA ASP A 653 -31.82 -19.17 -15.75
C ASP A 653 -31.66 -17.64 -15.59
N LYS A 654 -31.35 -17.17 -14.37
CA LYS A 654 -31.14 -15.75 -14.10
C LYS A 654 -29.90 -15.22 -14.84
N LEU A 655 -28.76 -15.93 -14.75
CA LEU A 655 -27.53 -15.50 -15.41
C LEU A 655 -27.62 -15.57 -16.94
N GLY A 656 -28.29 -16.60 -17.50
CA GLY A 656 -28.50 -16.71 -18.93
C GLY A 656 -29.28 -15.53 -19.53
N LYS A 657 -30.17 -14.92 -18.75
CA LYS A 657 -30.95 -13.75 -19.16
C LYS A 657 -30.16 -12.44 -19.16
N THR A 658 -28.98 -12.40 -18.56
CA THR A 658 -28.12 -11.19 -18.53
C THR A 658 -27.50 -10.85 -19.88
N GLY A 659 -27.41 -11.84 -20.80
CA GLY A 659 -26.77 -11.69 -22.09
C GLY A 659 -25.22 -11.61 -22.02
N LYS A 660 -24.65 -11.82 -20.82
CA LYS A 660 -23.19 -11.86 -20.59
C LYS A 660 -22.65 -13.28 -20.74
N LEU A 661 -21.32 -13.40 -20.88
CA LEU A 661 -20.64 -14.69 -20.86
C LEU A 661 -20.79 -15.35 -19.48
N ILE A 662 -21.08 -16.64 -19.46
CA ILE A 662 -21.19 -17.41 -18.22
C ILE A 662 -20.13 -18.47 -18.18
N ARG A 663 -19.37 -18.47 -17.10
CA ARG A 663 -18.35 -19.48 -16.77
C ARG A 663 -18.70 -20.10 -15.42
N VAL A 664 -18.53 -21.40 -15.29
CA VAL A 664 -18.52 -22.09 -14.00
C VAL A 664 -17.09 -22.48 -13.69
N SER A 665 -16.56 -22.08 -12.56
CA SER A 665 -15.24 -22.50 -12.12
C SER A 665 -15.30 -23.18 -10.77
N ASP A 666 -14.24 -23.92 -10.47
CA ASP A 666 -14.11 -24.66 -9.22
C ASP A 666 -15.31 -25.59 -8.94
N LEU A 667 -15.90 -26.14 -10.04
CA LEU A 667 -17.01 -27.09 -9.92
C LEU A 667 -16.54 -28.33 -9.18
N SER A 668 -16.87 -28.40 -7.90
CA SER A 668 -16.57 -29.53 -7.02
C SER A 668 -17.84 -30.31 -6.73
N MET A 669 -17.70 -31.61 -6.41
CA MET A 669 -18.80 -32.47 -6.01
C MET A 669 -18.45 -33.14 -4.67
N MET A 670 -19.38 -33.04 -3.71
CA MET A 670 -19.29 -33.72 -2.42
C MET A 670 -20.60 -34.50 -2.17
N VAL A 671 -20.56 -35.51 -1.32
CA VAL A 671 -21.73 -36.29 -0.93
C VAL A 671 -22.02 -36.06 0.55
N GLU A 672 -23.29 -35.76 0.85
CA GLU A 672 -23.80 -35.47 2.19
C GLU A 672 -24.76 -36.59 2.65
N GLU A 673 -24.56 -37.07 3.89
CA GLU A 673 -25.48 -37.99 4.57
C GLU A 673 -26.76 -37.28 5.05
N LEU A 674 -27.75 -38.08 5.47
CA LEU A 674 -29.02 -37.59 6.03
C LEU A 674 -28.85 -36.71 7.29
N ASP A 675 -27.74 -36.83 7.96
CA ASP A 675 -27.41 -36.01 9.16
C ASP A 675 -26.65 -34.71 8.86
N GLY A 676 -26.43 -34.41 7.58
CA GLY A 676 -25.73 -33.20 7.13
C GLY A 676 -24.19 -33.32 7.14
N ASN A 677 -23.61 -34.49 7.46
CA ASN A 677 -22.18 -34.71 7.42
C ASN A 677 -21.69 -35.15 6.05
N PHE A 678 -20.54 -34.64 5.60
CA PHE A 678 -19.94 -35.10 4.37
C PHE A 678 -19.32 -36.52 4.51
N ILE A 679 -19.42 -37.33 3.44
CA ILE A 679 -18.86 -38.65 3.38
C ILE A 679 -17.46 -38.58 2.78
N ALA A 680 -16.46 -39.12 3.50
CA ALA A 680 -15.11 -39.25 2.96
C ALA A 680 -15.07 -40.22 1.77
N ILE A 681 -14.27 -39.92 0.76
CA ILE A 681 -14.18 -40.67 -0.52
C ILE A 681 -13.99 -42.17 -0.34
N ASN A 682 -13.16 -42.61 0.62
CA ASN A 682 -12.93 -44.03 0.93
C ASN A 682 -14.11 -44.73 1.64
N LYS A 683 -15.19 -44.01 1.96
CA LYS A 683 -16.41 -44.54 2.58
C LYS A 683 -17.62 -44.50 1.64
N LEU A 684 -17.48 -43.87 0.47
CA LEU A 684 -18.55 -43.77 -0.51
C LEU A 684 -18.86 -45.15 -1.07
N THR A 685 -20.14 -45.49 -1.18
CA THR A 685 -20.62 -46.67 -1.90
C THR A 685 -20.61 -46.42 -3.41
N GLU A 686 -20.76 -47.45 -4.21
CA GLU A 686 -20.94 -47.36 -5.67
C GLU A 686 -22.22 -46.55 -6.03
N GLU A 687 -23.29 -46.74 -5.26
CA GLU A 687 -24.53 -45.99 -5.43
C GLU A 687 -24.34 -44.49 -5.16
N ASP A 688 -23.58 -44.15 -4.11
CA ASP A 688 -23.25 -42.76 -3.80
C ASP A 688 -22.45 -42.10 -4.93
N ARG A 689 -21.46 -42.81 -5.47
CA ARG A 689 -20.63 -42.34 -6.58
C ARG A 689 -21.44 -42.13 -7.86
N ALA A 690 -22.28 -43.13 -8.21
CA ALA A 690 -23.16 -43.08 -9.39
C ALA A 690 -24.18 -41.93 -9.28
N ALA A 691 -24.75 -41.71 -8.10
CA ALA A 691 -25.70 -40.65 -7.85
C ALA A 691 -25.02 -39.27 -7.94
N ALA A 692 -23.84 -39.10 -7.36
CA ALA A 692 -23.03 -37.89 -7.49
C ALA A 692 -22.63 -37.60 -8.94
N ALA A 693 -22.23 -38.62 -9.70
CA ALA A 693 -21.92 -38.51 -11.12
C ALA A 693 -23.16 -38.07 -11.95
N SER A 694 -24.32 -38.65 -11.65
CA SER A 694 -25.59 -38.24 -12.29
C SER A 694 -25.96 -36.80 -11.96
N TYR A 695 -25.67 -36.31 -10.74
CA TYR A 695 -25.90 -34.94 -10.36
C TYR A 695 -24.88 -34.00 -11.05
N MET A 696 -23.65 -34.39 -11.23
CA MET A 696 -22.68 -33.65 -12.05
C MET A 696 -23.18 -33.50 -13.50
N ALA A 697 -23.65 -34.56 -14.10
CA ALA A 697 -24.25 -34.53 -15.44
C ALA A 697 -25.44 -33.56 -15.51
N PHE A 698 -26.33 -33.61 -14.52
CA PHE A 698 -27.46 -32.70 -14.42
C PHE A 698 -27.01 -31.22 -14.40
N ILE A 699 -26.01 -30.85 -13.58
CA ILE A 699 -25.51 -29.47 -13.48
C ILE A 699 -24.99 -29.01 -14.84
N MET A 700 -24.20 -29.83 -15.53
CA MET A 700 -23.64 -29.50 -16.84
C MET A 700 -24.71 -29.40 -17.94
N GLN A 701 -25.72 -30.26 -17.89
CA GLN A 701 -26.86 -30.22 -18.82
C GLN A 701 -27.73 -28.99 -18.59
N GLU A 702 -28.01 -28.61 -17.33
CA GLU A 702 -28.74 -27.39 -17.00
C GLU A 702 -28.00 -26.13 -17.46
N TYR A 703 -26.68 -26.08 -17.29
CA TYR A 703 -25.85 -25.02 -17.81
C TYR A 703 -26.01 -24.90 -19.35
N ARG A 704 -25.88 -26.01 -20.08
CA ARG A 704 -26.02 -26.01 -21.54
C ARG A 704 -27.42 -25.69 -22.01
N ARG A 705 -28.47 -26.09 -21.25
CA ARG A 705 -29.87 -25.84 -21.57
C ARG A 705 -30.29 -24.39 -21.36
N LEU A 706 -29.81 -23.74 -20.27
CA LEU A 706 -30.32 -22.45 -19.81
C LEU A 706 -29.44 -21.27 -20.26
N ILE A 707 -28.16 -21.48 -20.46
CA ILE A 707 -27.26 -20.44 -20.98
C ILE A 707 -27.30 -20.47 -22.50
N PRO A 708 -27.55 -19.33 -23.19
CA PRO A 708 -27.45 -19.25 -24.65
C PRO A 708 -26.12 -19.76 -25.18
N ALA A 709 -26.10 -20.50 -26.28
CA ALA A 709 -24.90 -21.17 -26.78
C ALA A 709 -23.70 -20.23 -26.99
N ASP A 710 -23.96 -19.02 -27.50
CA ASP A 710 -22.94 -17.98 -27.71
C ASP A 710 -22.47 -17.31 -26.40
N LYS A 711 -23.09 -17.63 -25.27
CA LYS A 711 -22.73 -17.14 -23.92
C LYS A 711 -22.12 -18.22 -23.03
N GLN A 712 -22.08 -19.48 -23.47
CA GLN A 712 -21.45 -20.58 -22.75
C GLN A 712 -19.93 -20.48 -22.85
N TYR A 713 -19.27 -19.84 -21.87
CA TYR A 713 -17.81 -19.67 -21.89
C TYR A 713 -17.06 -20.94 -21.46
N GLY A 714 -17.59 -21.68 -20.48
CA GLY A 714 -17.01 -22.97 -20.10
C GLY A 714 -17.29 -23.41 -18.67
N ILE A 715 -16.82 -24.61 -18.38
CA ILE A 715 -16.87 -25.22 -17.04
C ILE A 715 -15.46 -25.69 -16.66
N SER A 716 -15.00 -25.33 -15.45
CA SER A 716 -13.74 -25.76 -14.84
C SER A 716 -14.04 -26.70 -13.68
N ILE A 717 -13.55 -27.94 -13.77
CA ILE A 717 -13.64 -28.95 -12.71
C ILE A 717 -12.62 -28.64 -11.62
N SER A 718 -12.99 -28.81 -10.36
CA SER A 718 -12.20 -28.38 -9.17
C SER A 718 -10.88 -29.15 -8.96
N GLY A 719 -10.59 -30.21 -9.67
CA GLY A 719 -9.34 -30.96 -9.55
C GLY A 719 -9.30 -32.18 -10.47
N ILE A 720 -8.11 -32.76 -10.65
CA ILE A 720 -7.91 -33.95 -11.48
C ILE A 720 -8.18 -35.20 -10.66
N THR A 721 -7.50 -35.36 -9.52
CA THR A 721 -7.51 -36.59 -8.74
C THR A 721 -8.15 -36.44 -7.38
N GLU A 722 -8.81 -37.47 -6.90
CA GLU A 722 -9.33 -37.62 -5.55
C GLU A 722 -8.21 -37.85 -4.53
N THR A 723 -8.45 -37.46 -3.29
CA THR A 723 -7.65 -37.89 -2.14
C THR A 723 -8.50 -38.80 -1.26
N ASN A 724 -7.99 -39.97 -0.93
CA ASN A 724 -8.78 -41.01 -0.24
C ASN A 724 -9.45 -40.58 1.07
N THR A 725 -8.87 -39.63 1.78
CA THR A 725 -9.42 -39.08 3.03
C THR A 725 -10.16 -37.77 2.82
N GLY A 726 -10.19 -37.23 1.59
CA GLY A 726 -10.91 -36.02 1.22
C GLY A 726 -12.39 -36.27 1.03
N TYR A 727 -13.12 -35.19 0.72
CA TYR A 727 -14.54 -35.20 0.45
C TYR A 727 -14.89 -34.84 -0.99
N LYS A 728 -13.97 -34.22 -1.74
CA LYS A 728 -14.19 -33.76 -3.11
C LYS A 728 -13.97 -34.89 -4.11
N LEU A 729 -15.01 -35.24 -4.85
CA LEU A 729 -14.96 -36.15 -5.97
C LEU A 729 -14.33 -35.47 -7.19
N CYS A 730 -13.38 -36.16 -7.80
CA CYS A 730 -12.70 -35.75 -9.03
C CYS A 730 -12.81 -36.84 -10.09
N PRO A 731 -12.54 -36.54 -11.39
CA PRO A 731 -12.72 -37.54 -12.47
C PRO A 731 -11.72 -38.70 -12.46
N TRP A 732 -10.64 -38.61 -11.71
CA TRP A 732 -9.65 -39.67 -11.56
C TRP A 732 -9.41 -39.99 -10.08
N THR A 733 -9.10 -41.26 -9.81
CA THR A 733 -8.59 -41.69 -8.50
C THR A 733 -7.20 -41.10 -8.23
N SER A 734 -6.68 -41.30 -7.02
CA SER A 734 -5.30 -40.91 -6.67
C SER A 734 -4.24 -41.56 -7.58
N ASP A 735 -4.53 -42.68 -8.18
CA ASP A 735 -3.65 -43.43 -9.10
C ASP A 735 -3.91 -43.12 -10.58
N TYR A 736 -4.63 -42.04 -10.87
CA TYR A 736 -5.01 -41.59 -12.21
C TYR A 736 -5.84 -42.62 -13.01
N ASN A 737 -6.62 -43.49 -12.35
CA ASN A 737 -7.64 -44.29 -12.99
C ASN A 737 -8.93 -43.50 -13.10
N ARG A 738 -9.65 -43.60 -14.23
CA ARG A 738 -10.97 -42.98 -14.39
C ARG A 738 -11.96 -43.58 -13.39
N ASN A 739 -12.90 -42.79 -12.92
CA ASN A 739 -13.97 -43.22 -12.04
C ASN A 739 -15.36 -42.73 -12.53
N GLU A 740 -16.42 -42.92 -11.76
CA GLU A 740 -17.79 -42.59 -12.12
C GLU A 740 -17.98 -41.08 -12.43
N MET A 741 -17.20 -40.20 -11.80
CA MET A 741 -17.26 -38.76 -12.10
C MET A 741 -16.81 -38.47 -13.54
N TYR A 742 -15.87 -39.25 -14.10
CA TYR A 742 -15.48 -39.12 -15.51
C TYR A 742 -16.69 -39.41 -16.44
N GLU A 743 -17.48 -40.47 -16.18
CA GLU A 743 -18.72 -40.75 -16.88
C GLU A 743 -19.76 -39.65 -16.73
N GLY A 744 -19.94 -39.16 -15.49
CA GLY A 744 -20.86 -38.02 -15.23
C GLY A 744 -20.53 -36.75 -16.04
N ILE A 745 -19.23 -36.44 -16.19
CA ILE A 745 -18.79 -35.34 -17.04
C ILE A 745 -19.07 -35.63 -18.53
N VAL A 746 -18.78 -36.83 -19.00
CA VAL A 746 -19.09 -37.23 -20.39
C VAL A 746 -20.57 -37.09 -20.68
N ASP A 747 -21.45 -37.57 -19.79
CA ASP A 747 -22.90 -37.47 -19.97
C ASP A 747 -23.43 -36.01 -19.89
N GLY A 748 -22.73 -35.17 -19.10
CA GLY A 748 -23.00 -33.74 -19.08
C GLY A 748 -22.55 -33.00 -20.35
N LEU A 749 -21.55 -33.52 -21.08
CA LEU A 749 -21.05 -32.94 -22.33
C LEU A 749 -21.83 -33.37 -23.59
N LYS A 750 -22.47 -34.55 -23.58
CA LYS A 750 -23.36 -35.02 -24.67
C LYS A 750 -24.64 -34.19 -24.73
#